data_2a110dab11823aa3e86813941233f9c4
#
_entry.id   2a110dab11823aa3e86813941233f9c4
#
_cell.length_a   1.000
_cell.length_b   1.000
_cell.length_c   1.000
_cell.angle_alpha   90.00
_cell.angle_beta   90.00
_cell.angle_gamma   90.00
#
_symmetry.space_group_name_H-M   'P 1'
#
loop_
_entity.id
_entity.type
_entity.pdbx_description
1 polymer ?
#
loop_
_entity_poly.entity_id
_entity_poly.type
_entity_poly.pdbx_seq_one_letter_code
_entity_poly.pdbx_strand_id
1 'polypeptide(L)'
;MSFLFQPKRIPYIAPIAGVLGFGLSLWLFATGLDSKGLLRPDHPATALLFILAALTLVAIYLCLQPLNGTPVYKWLFPKSIPATVGYMLGSSGVLATLFMQNTPGQQAMTVPFCILTLLAAGCFVFLGVCRYKGQVPSFVFHSCITVYLMFHLVYQYPTWNNATQLQEYFFPLLASVFLMLSTYYRATLDAGSKTRRQYVFFNYSAVFFCLCALQENTWPFYLAMAIWCATCDCSLISVKGKTTMYLPEDVQLCLDALTDAGYEAYAVGGCVRDSLLGLMPQDYDLCTSATPEQTAEIFAQYPLVRNGEKHGTIGVVINERVYEITTFRTEKEYLDGRHPDSVEFVTSLKLDLARRDFTVNAIAYSPEKGYIDPWGGQNDLKNRILRTVGEPALRFQEDALRILRGVRFAVRYDLTPEKDTKNAMLQLTPLMDKLAKERIFSELCKLLPFASAQDLLDFQPVLTQAIEELGATVGFDQHSPHHAYDVYTHTAHTVAAAPEDLAVRLAALLHDIGKPAVFSRDEQGRGHFYNHADVGAKMADDILVRLRASNELRQQVVFLIAHHMDTLEPDKKLLRRRLSAMGFPLLRQLISLQKADFSSKGTQEEADTSFEQIEALLLEIEEEDACLNTRDLAINGRDLLNMGVSAGPIIGTCMQLLLELVQDDILPNNREALLKAAEDFIKDNQEVL
;
A
#
# COMPACT_ATOMS: atom_id res chain seq x y z
N MET A 1 9.51 14.03 33.14
CA MET A 1 8.89 14.72 32.00
C MET A 1 7.90 13.85 31.20
N SER A 2 7.99 12.52 31.17
CA SER A 2 7.09 11.65 30.42
C SER A 2 5.63 11.62 30.86
N PHE A 3 5.33 12.06 32.09
CA PHE A 3 3.94 12.10 32.61
C PHE A 3 3.15 13.34 32.17
N LEU A 4 3.81 14.46 31.86
CA LEU A 4 3.15 15.73 31.51
C LEU A 4 2.76 15.79 30.02
N PHE A 5 3.56 15.23 29.12
CA PHE A 5 3.33 15.29 27.67
C PHE A 5 2.84 13.94 27.12
N GLN A 6 1.52 13.71 27.22
CA GLN A 6 0.85 12.52 26.70
C GLN A 6 -0.18 12.90 25.62
N PRO A 7 -0.31 12.14 24.52
CA PRO A 7 -1.25 12.43 23.44
C PRO A 7 -2.68 12.64 23.91
N LYS A 8 -3.14 11.89 24.90
CA LYS A 8 -4.48 11.99 25.49
C LYS A 8 -4.82 13.36 26.11
N ARG A 9 -3.84 14.25 26.29
CA ARG A 9 -4.05 15.61 26.82
C ARG A 9 -4.30 16.65 25.73
N ILE A 10 -3.97 16.37 24.48
CA ILE A 10 -4.12 17.29 23.36
C ILE A 10 -5.57 17.80 23.21
N PRO A 11 -6.63 16.94 23.32
CA PRO A 11 -8.02 17.40 23.24
C PRO A 11 -8.44 18.40 24.31
N TYR A 12 -7.67 18.50 25.39
CA TYR A 12 -7.92 19.46 26.45
C TYR A 12 -7.02 20.72 26.34
N ILE A 13 -5.75 20.53 25.94
CA ILE A 13 -4.77 21.62 25.81
C ILE A 13 -5.25 22.66 24.78
N ALA A 14 -5.62 22.22 23.59
CA ALA A 14 -5.95 23.11 22.48
C ALA A 14 -7.23 23.92 22.74
N PRO A 15 -8.37 23.35 23.19
CA PRO A 15 -9.56 24.14 23.52
C PRO A 15 -9.36 25.07 24.72
N ILE A 16 -8.70 24.62 25.79
CA ILE A 16 -8.46 25.46 26.96
C ILE A 16 -7.58 26.66 26.60
N ALA A 17 -6.48 26.41 25.88
CA ALA A 17 -5.61 27.48 25.41
C ALA A 17 -6.36 28.42 24.45
N GLY A 18 -7.21 27.87 23.55
CA GLY A 18 -8.03 28.65 22.63
C GLY A 18 -9.05 29.57 23.35
N VAL A 19 -9.71 29.07 24.37
CA VAL A 19 -10.62 29.91 25.21
C VAL A 19 -9.85 31.01 25.91
N LEU A 20 -8.67 30.72 26.45
CA LEU A 20 -7.79 31.75 27.07
C LEU A 20 -7.34 32.77 26.01
N GLY A 21 -6.98 32.29 24.80
CA GLY A 21 -6.63 33.14 23.67
C GLY A 21 -7.79 34.04 23.22
N PHE A 22 -9.02 33.52 23.18
CA PHE A 22 -10.22 34.32 22.92
C PHE A 22 -10.40 35.41 24.00
N GLY A 23 -10.25 35.08 25.29
CA GLY A 23 -10.31 36.06 26.35
C GLY A 23 -9.24 37.17 26.25
N LEU A 24 -8.00 36.81 25.86
CA LEU A 24 -6.94 37.78 25.58
C LEU A 24 -7.25 38.65 24.37
N SER A 25 -7.85 38.07 23.33
CA SER A 25 -8.29 38.81 22.13
C SER A 25 -9.40 39.80 22.51
N LEU A 26 -10.39 39.39 23.33
CA LEU A 26 -11.43 40.28 23.82
C LEU A 26 -10.82 41.46 24.63
N TRP A 27 -9.86 41.18 25.50
CA TRP A 27 -9.16 42.22 26.23
C TRP A 27 -8.42 43.18 25.32
N LEU A 28 -7.70 42.65 24.29
CA LEU A 28 -6.98 43.45 23.31
C LEU A 28 -7.94 44.41 22.57
N PHE A 29 -9.05 43.91 22.06
CA PHE A 29 -10.00 44.72 21.31
C PHE A 29 -10.79 45.71 22.19
N ALA A 30 -11.01 45.38 23.47
CA ALA A 30 -11.74 46.24 24.40
C ALA A 30 -10.90 47.43 24.91
N THR A 31 -9.56 47.25 25.06
CA THR A 31 -8.70 48.24 25.72
C THR A 31 -7.46 48.63 24.89
N GLY A 32 -7.16 47.91 23.83
CA GLY A 32 -5.95 48.07 23.03
C GLY A 32 -6.11 48.98 21.81
N LEU A 33 -7.26 49.59 21.57
CA LEU A 33 -7.46 50.54 20.46
C LEU A 33 -6.87 51.91 20.77
N ASP A 34 -6.23 52.53 19.79
CA ASP A 34 -5.78 53.91 19.87
C ASP A 34 -6.91 54.90 19.52
N SER A 35 -6.59 56.21 19.52
CA SER A 35 -7.58 57.25 19.19
C SER A 35 -8.06 57.22 17.73
N LYS A 36 -7.41 56.42 16.86
CA LYS A 36 -7.79 56.22 15.46
C LYS A 36 -8.50 54.87 15.24
N GLY A 37 -8.74 54.10 16.31
CA GLY A 37 -9.36 52.77 16.26
C GLY A 37 -8.42 51.66 15.83
N LEU A 38 -7.08 51.89 15.84
CA LEU A 38 -6.08 50.89 15.49
C LEU A 38 -5.55 50.16 16.72
N LEU A 39 -5.21 48.87 16.57
CA LEU A 39 -4.63 48.12 17.68
C LEU A 39 -3.23 48.62 18.04
N ARG A 40 -2.98 48.83 19.34
CA ARG A 40 -1.67 49.25 19.84
C ARG A 40 -0.70 48.07 19.82
N PRO A 41 0.42 48.14 19.09
CA PRO A 41 1.40 47.06 19.03
C PRO A 41 2.09 46.77 20.37
N ASP A 42 2.15 47.77 21.29
CA ASP A 42 2.74 47.68 22.60
C ASP A 42 1.76 47.18 23.68
N HIS A 43 0.52 46.85 23.31
CA HIS A 43 -0.46 46.35 24.27
C HIS A 43 -0.06 44.96 24.79
N PRO A 44 -0.04 44.73 26.15
CA PRO A 44 0.47 43.50 26.74
C PRO A 44 -0.30 42.23 26.28
N ALA A 45 -1.59 42.36 25.98
CA ALA A 45 -2.38 41.24 25.48
C ALA A 45 -1.84 40.68 24.12
N THR A 46 -1.25 41.54 23.27
CA THR A 46 -0.64 41.10 21.99
C THR A 46 0.53 40.16 22.28
N ALA A 47 1.47 40.55 23.13
CA ALA A 47 2.61 39.70 23.48
C ALA A 47 2.16 38.40 24.16
N LEU A 48 1.18 38.47 25.06
CA LEU A 48 0.63 37.27 25.73
C LEU A 48 -0.06 36.31 24.75
N LEU A 49 -0.77 36.80 23.73
CA LEU A 49 -1.38 35.97 22.70
C LEU A 49 -0.33 35.22 21.90
N PHE A 50 0.76 35.87 21.45
CA PHE A 50 1.84 35.21 20.72
C PHE A 50 2.57 34.17 21.58
N ILE A 51 2.85 34.50 22.85
CA ILE A 51 3.47 33.57 23.80
C ILE A 51 2.55 32.35 24.00
N LEU A 52 1.25 32.57 24.20
CA LEU A 52 0.27 31.48 24.37
C LEU A 52 0.20 30.60 23.12
N ALA A 53 0.19 31.20 21.95
CA ALA A 53 0.22 30.45 20.68
C ALA A 53 1.47 29.59 20.56
N ALA A 54 2.65 30.15 20.79
CA ALA A 54 3.92 29.43 20.75
C ALA A 54 3.95 28.27 21.76
N LEU A 55 3.54 28.52 23.00
CA LEU A 55 3.49 27.49 24.06
C LEU A 55 2.50 26.36 23.69
N THR A 56 1.34 26.71 23.11
CA THR A 56 0.33 25.74 22.72
C THR A 56 0.85 24.83 21.61
N LEU A 57 1.47 25.38 20.55
CA LEU A 57 2.06 24.62 19.45
C LEU A 57 3.17 23.69 19.96
N VAL A 58 4.06 24.19 20.81
CA VAL A 58 5.14 23.38 21.42
C VAL A 58 4.55 22.27 22.30
N ALA A 59 3.53 22.56 23.12
CA ALA A 59 2.89 21.56 23.96
C ALA A 59 2.22 20.45 23.13
N ILE A 60 1.49 20.80 22.07
CA ILE A 60 0.90 19.82 21.13
C ILE A 60 2.00 18.99 20.49
N TYR A 61 3.07 19.61 19.98
CA TYR A 61 4.20 18.93 19.35
C TYR A 61 4.87 17.93 20.30
N LEU A 62 5.14 18.31 21.53
CA LEU A 62 5.74 17.43 22.56
C LEU A 62 4.81 16.27 22.92
N CYS A 63 3.50 16.53 23.02
CA CYS A 63 2.51 15.48 23.26
C CYS A 63 2.41 14.46 22.12
N LEU A 64 2.80 14.83 20.91
CA LEU A 64 2.76 13.95 19.72
C LEU A 64 3.97 13.02 19.60
N GLN A 65 5.08 13.29 20.31
CA GLN A 65 6.31 12.48 20.20
C GLN A 65 6.09 10.98 20.47
N PRO A 66 5.24 10.57 21.44
CA PRO A 66 4.97 9.15 21.68
C PRO A 66 4.03 8.50 20.67
N LEU A 67 3.44 9.25 19.74
CA LEU A 67 2.49 8.74 18.73
C LEU A 67 3.26 8.10 17.57
N ASN A 68 3.63 6.81 17.70
CA ASN A 68 4.26 6.02 16.66
C ASN A 68 3.22 5.16 15.93
N GLY A 69 3.47 4.88 14.64
CA GLY A 69 2.69 3.96 13.82
C GLY A 69 1.54 4.62 13.04
N THR A 70 1.18 3.99 11.93
CA THR A 70 -0.01 4.30 11.14
C THR A 70 -1.18 3.53 11.72
N PRO A 71 -2.28 4.17 12.11
CA PRO A 71 -3.50 3.44 12.45
C PRO A 71 -4.06 2.81 11.18
N VAL A 72 -4.62 1.62 11.30
CA VAL A 72 -5.39 1.00 10.21
C VAL A 72 -6.51 1.93 9.79
N TYR A 73 -6.65 2.15 8.48
CA TYR A 73 -7.56 3.12 7.89
C TYR A 73 -9.01 3.04 8.42
N LYS A 74 -9.56 1.83 8.60
CA LYS A 74 -10.91 1.63 9.17
C LYS A 74 -11.06 2.08 10.63
N TRP A 75 -9.99 2.10 11.41
CA TRP A 75 -10.04 2.61 12.79
C TRP A 75 -10.11 4.14 12.86
N LEU A 76 -9.88 4.81 11.74
CA LEU A 76 -9.99 6.25 11.62
C LEU A 76 -11.46 6.73 11.60
N PHE A 77 -12.44 5.81 11.37
CA PHE A 77 -13.85 6.12 11.22
C PHE A 77 -14.78 5.25 12.09
N PRO A 78 -14.55 5.08 13.40
CA PRO A 78 -15.51 4.40 14.25
C PRO A 78 -16.83 5.16 14.30
N LYS A 79 -17.96 4.47 14.53
CA LYS A 79 -19.24 5.12 14.85
C LYS A 79 -19.04 6.14 15.96
N SER A 80 -19.41 7.40 15.73
CA SER A 80 -19.21 8.48 16.69
C SER A 80 -20.28 9.56 16.53
N ILE A 81 -21.21 9.62 17.48
CA ILE A 81 -22.24 10.68 17.52
C ILE A 81 -21.60 12.07 17.66
N PRO A 82 -20.61 12.32 18.55
CA PRO A 82 -19.95 13.62 18.62
C PRO A 82 -19.31 14.06 17.30
N ALA A 83 -18.62 13.14 16.61
CA ALA A 83 -18.02 13.44 15.32
C ALA A 83 -19.10 13.74 14.26
N THR A 84 -20.20 12.98 14.24
CA THR A 84 -21.34 13.25 13.35
C THR A 84 -21.89 14.64 13.54
N VAL A 85 -22.13 15.04 14.80
CA VAL A 85 -22.59 16.40 15.14
C VAL A 85 -21.56 17.45 14.71
N GLY A 86 -20.26 17.19 14.93
CA GLY A 86 -19.19 18.07 14.48
C GLY A 86 -19.18 18.29 12.97
N TYR A 87 -19.34 17.24 12.17
CA TYR A 87 -19.47 17.36 10.71
C TYR A 87 -20.73 18.14 10.28
N MET A 88 -21.87 17.96 10.94
CA MET A 88 -23.09 18.71 10.65
C MET A 88 -22.92 20.20 10.98
N LEU A 89 -22.31 20.52 12.13
CA LEU A 89 -21.98 21.90 12.49
C LEU A 89 -20.95 22.50 11.53
N GLY A 90 -19.96 21.72 11.10
CA GLY A 90 -19.00 22.13 10.07
C GLY A 90 -19.68 22.51 8.76
N SER A 91 -20.67 21.71 8.30
CA SER A 91 -21.48 22.05 7.15
C SER A 91 -22.22 23.39 7.33
N SER A 92 -22.86 23.58 8.48
CA SER A 92 -23.56 24.82 8.79
C SER A 92 -22.63 26.03 8.83
N GLY A 93 -21.43 25.88 9.40
CA GLY A 93 -20.39 26.92 9.41
C GLY A 93 -19.90 27.31 8.02
N VAL A 94 -19.69 26.31 7.15
CA VAL A 94 -19.34 26.53 5.73
C VAL A 94 -20.45 27.30 5.03
N LEU A 95 -21.72 26.89 5.18
CA LEU A 95 -22.86 27.61 4.60
C LEU A 95 -23.02 29.03 5.13
N ALA A 96 -22.68 29.27 6.41
CA ALA A 96 -22.78 30.61 6.99
C ALA A 96 -21.84 31.61 6.28
N THR A 97 -20.76 31.17 5.64
CA THR A 97 -19.87 32.05 4.87
C THR A 97 -20.57 32.71 3.67
N LEU A 98 -21.63 32.12 3.14
CA LEU A 98 -22.40 32.69 2.04
C LEU A 98 -23.17 33.96 2.42
N PHE A 99 -23.51 34.11 3.72
CA PHE A 99 -24.32 35.22 4.23
C PHE A 99 -23.48 36.37 4.81
N MET A 100 -22.17 36.17 4.95
CA MET A 100 -21.33 37.06 5.78
C MET A 100 -20.46 38.05 5.01
N GLN A 101 -20.50 38.08 3.65
CA GLN A 101 -19.59 38.94 2.91
C GLN A 101 -20.19 39.55 1.64
N ASN A 102 -20.13 40.90 1.61
CA ASN A 102 -20.20 41.69 0.38
C ASN A 102 -19.18 42.84 0.49
N THR A 103 -17.91 42.57 0.23
CA THR A 103 -16.89 43.62 0.07
C THR A 103 -16.69 43.96 -1.40
N PRO A 104 -16.53 45.26 -1.76
CA PRO A 104 -16.17 45.66 -3.14
C PRO A 104 -14.88 45.01 -3.55
N GLY A 105 -14.87 44.29 -4.68
CA GLY A 105 -13.69 43.56 -5.21
C GLY A 105 -13.84 42.04 -5.23
N GLN A 106 -14.83 41.46 -4.55
CA GLN A 106 -15.05 40.00 -4.52
C GLN A 106 -16.01 39.50 -5.63
N GLN A 107 -16.65 40.43 -6.39
CA GLN A 107 -17.71 40.09 -7.33
C GLN A 107 -17.37 39.03 -8.38
N ALA A 108 -16.17 39.05 -8.94
CA ALA A 108 -15.74 38.08 -9.95
C ALA A 108 -15.55 36.65 -9.41
N MET A 109 -15.27 36.49 -8.12
CA MET A 109 -15.03 35.19 -7.46
C MET A 109 -16.26 34.65 -6.73
N THR A 110 -17.36 35.37 -6.68
CA THR A 110 -18.55 35.01 -5.88
C THR A 110 -19.23 33.73 -6.37
N VAL A 111 -19.39 33.54 -7.67
CA VAL A 111 -20.04 32.33 -8.23
C VAL A 111 -19.21 31.07 -8.00
N PRO A 112 -17.92 31.03 -8.34
CA PRO A 112 -17.09 29.88 -8.01
C PRO A 112 -17.05 29.59 -6.52
N PHE A 113 -17.00 30.62 -5.66
CA PHE A 113 -17.03 30.47 -4.22
C PHE A 113 -18.32 29.83 -3.72
N CYS A 114 -19.47 30.27 -4.22
CA CYS A 114 -20.79 29.70 -3.88
C CYS A 114 -20.84 28.20 -4.26
N ILE A 115 -20.38 27.84 -5.46
CA ILE A 115 -20.40 26.45 -5.93
C ILE A 115 -19.51 25.58 -5.02
N LEU A 116 -18.27 26.02 -4.74
CA LEU A 116 -17.35 25.27 -3.87
C LEU A 116 -17.88 25.17 -2.43
N THR A 117 -18.53 26.21 -1.93
CA THR A 117 -19.15 26.21 -0.59
C THR A 117 -20.27 25.17 -0.50
N LEU A 118 -21.15 25.10 -1.50
CA LEU A 118 -22.22 24.09 -1.54
C LEU A 118 -21.67 22.67 -1.67
N LEU A 119 -20.63 22.45 -2.50
CA LEU A 119 -19.96 21.17 -2.62
C LEU A 119 -19.29 20.76 -1.30
N ALA A 120 -18.57 21.67 -0.65
CA ALA A 120 -17.93 21.39 0.63
C ALA A 120 -18.95 21.07 1.73
N ALA A 121 -20.06 21.83 1.79
CA ALA A 121 -21.15 21.56 2.74
C ALA A 121 -21.74 20.16 2.51
N GLY A 122 -21.95 19.76 1.26
CA GLY A 122 -22.39 18.40 0.89
C GLY A 122 -21.40 17.33 1.32
N CYS A 123 -20.08 17.56 1.13
CA CYS A 123 -19.03 16.67 1.61
C CYS A 123 -19.05 16.52 3.13
N PHE A 124 -19.23 17.61 3.88
CA PHE A 124 -19.37 17.56 5.34
C PHE A 124 -20.56 16.71 5.78
N VAL A 125 -21.74 16.89 5.15
CA VAL A 125 -22.94 16.08 5.46
C VAL A 125 -22.68 14.61 5.17
N PHE A 126 -22.11 14.29 4.00
CA PHE A 126 -21.79 12.91 3.62
C PHE A 126 -20.83 12.25 4.62
N LEU A 127 -19.74 12.95 4.99
CA LEU A 127 -18.78 12.47 5.98
C LEU A 127 -19.44 12.27 7.36
N GLY A 128 -20.36 13.15 7.75
CA GLY A 128 -21.16 12.99 8.97
C GLY A 128 -22.02 11.73 8.94
N VAL A 129 -22.67 11.43 7.82
CA VAL A 129 -23.44 10.18 7.63
C VAL A 129 -22.53 8.96 7.68
N CYS A 130 -21.34 9.02 7.05
CA CYS A 130 -20.34 7.95 7.15
C CYS A 130 -19.91 7.70 8.58
N ARG A 131 -19.71 8.76 9.38
CA ARG A 131 -19.38 8.65 10.81
C ARG A 131 -20.49 8.05 11.66
N TYR A 132 -21.75 8.39 11.34
CA TYR A 132 -22.91 7.79 12.00
C TYR A 132 -23.01 6.29 11.73
N LYS A 133 -22.79 5.88 10.46
CA LYS A 133 -22.87 4.49 10.03
C LYS A 133 -21.58 3.69 10.34
N GLY A 134 -20.45 4.34 10.65
CA GLY A 134 -19.14 3.70 10.78
C GLY A 134 -18.55 3.24 9.44
N GLN A 135 -18.98 3.88 8.34
CA GLN A 135 -18.49 3.60 6.98
C GLN A 135 -17.25 4.45 6.68
N VAL A 136 -16.31 3.88 5.95
CA VAL A 136 -15.08 4.56 5.55
C VAL A 136 -15.31 5.31 4.26
N PRO A 137 -15.22 6.66 4.25
CA PRO A 137 -15.40 7.44 3.02
C PRO A 137 -14.14 7.40 2.14
N SER A 138 -14.29 7.72 0.86
CA SER A 138 -13.15 7.97 -0.02
C SER A 138 -12.40 9.24 0.40
N PHE A 139 -11.07 9.27 0.21
CA PHE A 139 -10.22 10.43 0.45
C PHE A 139 -10.64 11.69 -0.33
N VAL A 140 -11.35 11.51 -1.44
CA VAL A 140 -11.86 12.59 -2.31
C VAL A 140 -12.71 13.60 -1.54
N PHE A 141 -13.50 13.15 -0.57
CA PHE A 141 -14.38 14.07 0.18
C PHE A 141 -13.58 15.07 1.05
N HIS A 142 -12.52 14.62 1.73
CA HIS A 142 -11.64 15.52 2.47
C HIS A 142 -10.78 16.39 1.53
N SER A 143 -10.41 15.88 0.35
CA SER A 143 -9.72 16.67 -0.68
C SER A 143 -10.59 17.81 -1.21
N CYS A 144 -11.88 17.57 -1.43
CA CYS A 144 -12.85 18.62 -1.83
C CYS A 144 -12.94 19.72 -0.77
N ILE A 145 -12.99 19.35 0.51
CA ILE A 145 -12.99 20.33 1.62
C ILE A 145 -11.68 21.13 1.63
N THR A 146 -10.54 20.48 1.38
CA THR A 146 -9.23 21.15 1.30
C THR A 146 -9.20 22.20 0.19
N VAL A 147 -9.73 21.86 -1.01
CA VAL A 147 -9.82 22.79 -2.15
C VAL A 147 -10.73 23.98 -1.79
N TYR A 148 -11.88 23.73 -1.14
CA TYR A 148 -12.73 24.80 -0.64
C TYR A 148 -11.98 25.73 0.33
N LEU A 149 -11.28 25.19 1.32
CA LEU A 149 -10.54 25.98 2.30
C LEU A 149 -9.39 26.79 1.68
N MET A 150 -8.72 26.23 0.67
CA MET A 150 -7.73 26.95 -0.11
C MET A 150 -8.38 28.12 -0.87
N PHE A 151 -9.51 27.88 -1.51
CA PHE A 151 -10.24 28.93 -2.21
C PHE A 151 -10.82 29.97 -1.25
N HIS A 152 -11.30 29.55 -0.09
CA HIS A 152 -11.76 30.45 0.98
C HIS A 152 -10.65 31.39 1.44
N LEU A 153 -9.43 30.90 1.60
CA LEU A 153 -8.27 31.72 1.96
C LEU A 153 -8.00 32.80 0.89
N VAL A 154 -8.05 32.43 -0.40
CA VAL A 154 -7.85 33.35 -1.53
C VAL A 154 -9.01 34.35 -1.60
N TYR A 155 -10.22 33.90 -1.34
CA TYR A 155 -11.42 34.73 -1.33
C TYR A 155 -11.40 35.80 -0.24
N GLN A 156 -10.84 35.48 0.92
CA GLN A 156 -10.68 36.42 2.05
C GLN A 156 -9.52 37.41 1.87
N TYR A 157 -8.55 37.09 1.00
CA TYR A 157 -7.34 37.89 0.84
C TYR A 157 -7.62 39.37 0.50
N PRO A 158 -8.53 39.78 -0.39
CA PRO A 158 -8.85 41.19 -0.64
C PRO A 158 -9.34 41.93 0.58
N THR A 159 -10.10 41.27 1.47
CA THR A 159 -10.57 41.85 2.72
C THR A 159 -9.39 42.13 3.66
N TRP A 160 -8.47 41.20 3.78
CA TRP A 160 -7.28 41.31 4.62
C TRP A 160 -6.25 42.29 4.05
N ASN A 161 -6.08 42.34 2.74
CA ASN A 161 -5.15 43.27 2.09
C ASN A 161 -5.54 44.75 2.22
N ASN A 162 -6.84 45.02 2.46
CA ASN A 162 -7.34 46.38 2.70
C ASN A 162 -7.25 46.79 4.19
N ALA A 163 -6.82 45.87 5.06
CA ALA A 163 -6.67 46.16 6.47
C ALA A 163 -5.41 47.00 6.73
N THR A 164 -5.53 47.91 7.65
CA THR A 164 -4.46 48.86 8.01
C THR A 164 -3.37 48.18 8.88
N GLN A 165 -3.70 47.05 9.53
CA GLN A 165 -2.77 46.36 10.41
C GLN A 165 -2.85 44.83 10.24
N LEU A 166 -1.72 44.18 10.02
CA LEU A 166 -1.60 42.72 9.95
C LEU A 166 -2.08 42.00 11.21
N GLN A 167 -1.97 42.64 12.37
CA GLN A 167 -2.34 42.07 13.68
C GLN A 167 -3.84 41.73 13.77
N GLU A 168 -4.72 42.44 13.06
CA GLU A 168 -6.18 42.21 13.04
C GLU A 168 -6.52 40.86 12.38
N TYR A 169 -5.76 40.41 11.37
CA TYR A 169 -6.05 39.22 10.58
C TYR A 169 -5.11 38.05 10.85
N PHE A 170 -4.13 38.24 11.72
CA PHE A 170 -3.09 37.21 11.96
C PHE A 170 -3.69 35.88 12.43
N PHE A 171 -4.60 35.91 13.39
CA PHE A 171 -5.22 34.69 13.92
C PHE A 171 -6.21 34.08 12.97
N PRO A 172 -7.13 34.80 12.29
CA PRO A 172 -7.97 34.31 11.22
C PRO A 172 -7.21 33.70 10.04
N LEU A 173 -6.10 34.31 9.63
CA LEU A 173 -5.22 33.79 8.60
C LEU A 173 -4.62 32.44 9.00
N LEU A 174 -4.03 32.37 10.20
CA LEU A 174 -3.47 31.11 10.71
C LEU A 174 -4.56 30.05 10.91
N ALA A 175 -5.73 30.41 11.40
CA ALA A 175 -6.85 29.48 11.51
C ALA A 175 -7.19 28.84 10.16
N SER A 176 -7.31 29.64 9.10
CA SER A 176 -7.61 29.16 7.75
C SER A 176 -6.49 28.28 7.19
N VAL A 177 -5.21 28.63 7.40
CA VAL A 177 -4.06 27.84 6.96
C VAL A 177 -4.01 26.49 7.72
N PHE A 178 -4.18 26.51 9.04
CA PHE A 178 -4.16 25.26 9.81
C PHE A 178 -5.35 24.35 9.53
N LEU A 179 -6.54 24.90 9.26
CA LEU A 179 -7.71 24.15 8.79
C LEU A 179 -7.43 23.47 7.42
N MET A 180 -6.87 24.22 6.48
CA MET A 180 -6.51 23.70 5.16
C MET A 180 -5.48 22.57 5.29
N LEU A 181 -4.41 22.76 6.06
CA LEU A 181 -3.40 21.73 6.29
C LEU A 181 -3.97 20.52 7.04
N SER A 182 -4.88 20.74 8.00
CA SER A 182 -5.57 19.65 8.70
C SER A 182 -6.34 18.76 7.71
N THR A 183 -7.17 19.36 6.85
CA THR A 183 -7.95 18.60 5.86
C THR A 183 -7.08 17.94 4.80
N TYR A 184 -6.00 18.58 4.37
CA TYR A 184 -5.01 18.00 3.46
C TYR A 184 -4.35 16.75 4.07
N TYR A 185 -3.80 16.84 5.29
CA TYR A 185 -3.21 15.69 5.95
C TYR A 185 -4.24 14.62 6.33
N ARG A 186 -5.50 15.01 6.50
CA ARG A 186 -6.59 14.04 6.65
C ARG A 186 -6.83 13.28 5.35
N ALA A 187 -6.92 13.95 4.21
CA ALA A 187 -7.08 13.32 2.91
C ALA A 187 -5.92 12.38 2.58
N THR A 188 -4.66 12.79 2.85
CA THR A 188 -3.49 11.92 2.66
C THR A 188 -3.50 10.72 3.60
N LEU A 189 -3.96 10.88 4.84
CA LEU A 189 -4.14 9.78 5.79
C LEU A 189 -5.21 8.80 5.30
N ASP A 190 -6.32 9.32 4.75
CA ASP A 190 -7.40 8.52 4.16
C ASP A 190 -6.94 7.78 2.89
N ALA A 191 -5.93 8.29 2.18
CA ALA A 191 -5.26 7.64 1.07
C ALA A 191 -4.17 6.62 1.49
N GLY A 192 -4.00 6.36 2.81
CA GLY A 192 -3.08 5.36 3.34
C GLY A 192 -1.69 5.88 3.71
N SER A 193 -1.42 7.18 3.63
CA SER A 193 -0.12 7.76 3.97
C SER A 193 0.16 7.82 5.47
N LYS A 194 1.45 7.78 5.86
CA LYS A 194 1.91 7.83 7.26
C LYS A 194 1.88 9.25 7.86
N THR A 195 0.78 9.99 7.70
CA THR A 195 0.66 11.42 8.05
C THR A 195 -0.12 11.70 9.34
N ARG A 196 -0.31 10.69 10.20
CA ARG A 196 -1.11 10.81 11.45
C ARG A 196 -0.65 11.93 12.37
N ARG A 197 0.67 12.07 12.60
CA ARG A 197 1.22 13.09 13.48
C ARG A 197 0.95 14.49 12.96
N GLN A 198 1.19 14.70 11.67
CA GLN A 198 0.95 15.96 10.98
C GLN A 198 -0.52 16.33 11.06
N TYR A 199 -1.40 15.37 10.74
CA TYR A 199 -2.83 15.58 10.84
C TYR A 199 -3.26 16.03 12.24
N VAL A 200 -2.90 15.28 13.30
CA VAL A 200 -3.28 15.61 14.67
C VAL A 200 -2.70 16.96 15.10
N PHE A 201 -1.46 17.27 14.70
CA PHE A 201 -0.84 18.56 14.98
C PHE A 201 -1.64 19.72 14.37
N PHE A 202 -1.91 19.67 13.07
CA PHE A 202 -2.64 20.74 12.37
C PHE A 202 -4.09 20.82 12.83
N ASN A 203 -4.75 19.70 13.07
CA ASN A 203 -6.14 19.66 13.50
C ASN A 203 -6.36 20.35 14.87
N TYR A 204 -5.56 20.02 15.87
CA TYR A 204 -5.71 20.64 17.20
C TYR A 204 -5.12 22.05 17.27
N SER A 205 -4.11 22.35 16.48
CA SER A 205 -3.66 23.73 16.30
C SER A 205 -4.74 24.60 15.65
N ALA A 206 -5.50 24.06 14.69
CA ALA A 206 -6.66 24.74 14.10
C ALA A 206 -7.73 25.04 15.15
N VAL A 207 -8.00 24.14 16.11
CA VAL A 207 -8.93 24.41 17.22
C VAL A 207 -8.51 25.67 18.00
N PHE A 208 -7.23 25.77 18.34
CA PHE A 208 -6.69 26.93 19.05
C PHE A 208 -6.87 28.24 18.25
N PHE A 209 -6.42 28.25 16.99
CA PHE A 209 -6.48 29.46 16.16
C PHE A 209 -7.92 29.88 15.80
N CYS A 210 -8.81 28.89 15.53
CA CYS A 210 -10.22 29.17 15.29
C CYS A 210 -10.91 29.84 16.49
N LEU A 211 -10.59 29.39 17.71
CA LEU A 211 -11.12 30.02 18.92
C LEU A 211 -10.56 31.43 19.13
N CYS A 212 -9.29 31.68 18.83
CA CYS A 212 -8.71 33.02 18.86
C CYS A 212 -9.33 33.97 17.81
N ALA A 213 -9.85 33.43 16.70
CA ALA A 213 -10.44 34.18 15.59
C ALA A 213 -11.93 34.50 15.76
N LEU A 214 -12.58 34.20 16.88
CA LEU A 214 -14.02 34.39 17.11
C LEU A 214 -14.44 35.86 17.19
N GLN A 215 -13.54 36.81 17.07
CA GLN A 215 -13.87 38.25 17.05
C GLN A 215 -14.21 38.78 15.65
N GLU A 216 -13.90 37.98 14.63
CA GLU A 216 -14.19 38.32 13.26
C GLU A 216 -15.68 38.26 12.94
N ASN A 217 -16.11 39.00 11.92
CA ASN A 217 -17.50 38.91 11.43
C ASN A 217 -17.87 37.49 10.97
N THR A 218 -16.88 36.67 10.68
CA THR A 218 -17.02 35.27 10.26
C THR A 218 -16.94 34.29 11.45
N TRP A 219 -17.12 34.75 12.69
CA TRP A 219 -17.05 33.91 13.91
C TRP A 219 -17.88 32.61 13.85
N PRO A 220 -19.08 32.53 13.20
CA PRO A 220 -19.82 31.27 13.17
C PRO A 220 -19.10 30.18 12.39
N PHE A 221 -18.36 30.57 11.33
CA PHE A 221 -17.50 29.65 10.57
C PHE A 221 -16.38 29.12 11.48
N TYR A 222 -15.62 29.99 12.14
CA TYR A 222 -14.50 29.55 13.00
C TYR A 222 -14.97 28.73 14.21
N LEU A 223 -16.10 29.07 14.81
CA LEU A 223 -16.68 28.29 15.91
C LEU A 223 -17.08 26.88 15.43
N ALA A 224 -17.78 26.79 14.32
CA ALA A 224 -18.18 25.52 13.73
C ALA A 224 -16.98 24.64 13.37
N MET A 225 -15.91 25.23 12.80
CA MET A 225 -14.66 24.54 12.47
C MET A 225 -13.92 24.09 13.74
N ALA A 226 -13.88 24.89 14.79
CA ALA A 226 -13.26 24.50 16.06
C ALA A 226 -13.97 23.29 16.68
N ILE A 227 -15.32 23.31 16.69
CA ILE A 227 -16.13 22.18 17.22
C ILE A 227 -15.92 20.94 16.36
N TRP A 228 -15.96 21.08 15.04
CA TRP A 228 -15.68 19.96 14.12
C TRP A 228 -14.30 19.35 14.37
N CYS A 229 -13.22 20.14 14.37
CA CYS A 229 -11.89 19.67 14.63
C CYS A 229 -11.73 19.02 16.02
N ALA A 230 -12.37 19.56 17.05
CA ALA A 230 -12.32 19.03 18.40
C ALA A 230 -13.04 17.69 18.57
N THR A 231 -14.12 17.46 17.80
CA THR A 231 -14.98 16.28 17.96
C THR A 231 -14.63 15.14 17.00
N CYS A 232 -14.02 15.46 15.84
CA CYS A 232 -13.88 14.47 14.77
C CYS A 232 -12.98 13.30 15.12
N ASP A 233 -11.89 13.48 15.89
CA ASP A 233 -10.82 12.50 15.94
C ASP A 233 -10.20 12.26 17.32
N CYS A 234 -11.00 12.35 18.37
CA CYS A 234 -10.59 11.92 19.71
C CYS A 234 -10.10 10.46 19.74
N SER A 235 -10.60 9.62 18.82
CA SER A 235 -10.18 8.22 18.66
C SER A 235 -8.74 8.08 18.18
N LEU A 236 -8.23 9.03 17.38
CA LEU A 236 -6.85 9.02 16.89
C LEU A 236 -5.80 9.29 17.98
N ILE A 237 -6.19 9.88 19.07
CA ILE A 237 -5.33 10.26 20.19
C ILE A 237 -5.38 9.23 21.31
N SER A 238 -6.48 8.46 21.40
CA SER A 238 -6.70 7.44 22.43
C SER A 238 -5.92 6.17 22.13
N VAL A 239 -4.60 6.22 22.32
CA VAL A 239 -3.73 5.03 22.23
C VAL A 239 -3.42 4.50 23.63
N LYS A 240 -4.39 4.51 24.55
CA LYS A 240 -4.42 3.70 25.79
C LYS A 240 -5.86 3.54 26.30
N GLY A 241 -6.73 2.99 25.49
CA GLY A 241 -7.84 2.20 25.97
C GLY A 241 -7.62 0.82 25.39
N LYS A 242 -7.97 -0.25 26.11
CA LYS A 242 -7.85 -1.64 25.72
C LYS A 242 -7.64 -1.78 24.21
N THR A 243 -6.48 -2.26 23.79
CA THR A 243 -6.19 -2.53 22.38
C THR A 243 -7.27 -3.49 21.88
N THR A 244 -8.37 -2.93 21.41
CA THR A 244 -9.46 -3.73 20.86
C THR A 244 -9.13 -3.94 19.38
N MET A 245 -8.98 -5.18 18.99
CA MET A 245 -8.89 -5.57 17.61
C MET A 245 -10.19 -5.21 16.89
N TYR A 246 -10.10 -4.62 15.71
CA TYR A 246 -11.28 -4.48 14.85
C TYR A 246 -11.69 -5.86 14.33
N LEU A 247 -12.95 -6.20 14.51
CA LEU A 247 -13.57 -7.39 13.93
C LEU A 247 -14.67 -6.95 12.95
N PRO A 248 -14.69 -7.48 11.70
CA PRO A 248 -15.82 -7.32 10.81
C PRO A 248 -17.13 -7.84 11.46
N GLU A 249 -18.27 -7.32 11.03
CA GLU A 249 -19.58 -7.75 11.59
C GLU A 249 -19.81 -9.27 11.45
N ASP A 250 -19.38 -9.86 10.33
CA ASP A 250 -19.50 -11.31 10.09
C ASP A 250 -18.60 -12.13 11.05
N VAL A 251 -17.37 -11.64 11.32
CA VAL A 251 -16.45 -12.28 12.27
C VAL A 251 -17.00 -12.18 13.70
N GLN A 252 -17.55 -11.02 14.07
CA GLN A 252 -18.19 -10.81 15.36
C GLN A 252 -19.37 -11.77 15.52
N LEU A 253 -20.21 -11.90 14.49
CA LEU A 253 -21.33 -12.84 14.46
C LEU A 253 -20.87 -14.29 14.69
N CYS A 254 -19.76 -14.70 14.04
CA CYS A 254 -19.21 -16.05 14.25
C CYS A 254 -18.75 -16.26 15.71
N LEU A 255 -18.05 -15.27 16.28
CA LEU A 255 -17.58 -15.36 17.67
C LEU A 255 -18.74 -15.38 18.67
N ASP A 256 -19.74 -14.52 18.48
CA ASP A 256 -20.91 -14.42 19.35
C ASP A 256 -21.74 -15.71 19.29
N ALA A 257 -22.00 -16.27 18.10
CA ALA A 257 -22.76 -17.51 17.94
C ALA A 257 -22.11 -18.70 18.66
N LEU A 258 -20.76 -18.82 18.59
CA LEU A 258 -20.02 -19.86 19.30
C LEU A 258 -20.05 -19.65 20.82
N THR A 259 -19.90 -18.38 21.26
CA THR A 259 -19.88 -18.02 22.67
C THR A 259 -21.27 -18.18 23.31
N ASP A 260 -22.33 -17.79 22.62
CA ASP A 260 -23.71 -17.96 23.06
C ASP A 260 -24.10 -19.45 23.16
N ALA A 261 -23.50 -20.30 22.30
CA ALA A 261 -23.62 -21.77 22.42
C ALA A 261 -22.78 -22.39 23.55
N GLY A 262 -22.02 -21.56 24.30
CA GLY A 262 -21.25 -22.01 25.47
C GLY A 262 -19.82 -22.45 25.17
N TYR A 263 -19.31 -22.19 23.96
CA TYR A 263 -17.94 -22.52 23.57
C TYR A 263 -17.01 -21.37 23.64
N GLU A 264 -15.72 -21.61 23.90
CA GLU A 264 -14.68 -20.60 23.73
C GLU A 264 -14.42 -20.34 22.24
N ALA A 265 -14.36 -19.06 21.84
CA ALA A 265 -14.11 -18.66 20.46
C ALA A 265 -13.18 -17.43 20.41
N TYR A 266 -12.22 -17.45 19.47
CA TYR A 266 -11.20 -16.41 19.31
C TYR A 266 -10.85 -16.21 17.85
N ALA A 267 -10.55 -14.96 17.47
CA ALA A 267 -9.75 -14.65 16.29
C ALA A 267 -8.27 -14.96 16.61
N VAL A 268 -7.50 -15.52 15.66
CA VAL A 268 -6.18 -16.05 15.94
C VAL A 268 -5.20 -15.93 14.77
N GLY A 269 -3.92 -15.88 15.07
CA GLY A 269 -2.89 -15.97 14.02
C GLY A 269 -2.65 -14.68 13.26
N GLY A 270 -2.67 -14.77 11.92
CA GLY A 270 -2.33 -13.67 11.02
C GLY A 270 -3.14 -12.41 11.24
N CYS A 271 -4.45 -12.51 11.42
CA CYS A 271 -5.32 -11.36 11.64
C CYS A 271 -5.00 -10.63 12.94
N VAL A 272 -4.62 -11.34 14.00
CA VAL A 272 -4.25 -10.76 15.29
C VAL A 272 -2.91 -10.05 15.20
N ARG A 273 -1.90 -10.70 14.57
CA ARG A 273 -0.59 -10.10 14.31
C ARG A 273 -0.72 -8.83 13.47
N ASP A 274 -1.40 -8.89 12.34
CA ASP A 274 -1.55 -7.76 11.42
C ASP A 274 -2.27 -6.59 12.11
N SER A 275 -3.29 -6.88 12.89
CA SER A 275 -3.98 -5.88 13.72
C SER A 275 -3.06 -5.21 14.74
N LEU A 276 -2.19 -5.98 15.41
CA LEU A 276 -1.20 -5.45 16.37
C LEU A 276 -0.11 -4.60 15.69
N LEU A 277 0.25 -4.93 14.44
CA LEU A 277 1.15 -4.13 13.60
C LEU A 277 0.46 -2.89 13.00
N GLY A 278 -0.86 -2.75 13.16
CA GLY A 278 -1.63 -1.67 12.56
C GLY A 278 -1.91 -1.88 11.06
N LEU A 279 -1.77 -3.12 10.58
CA LEU A 279 -2.12 -3.54 9.22
C LEU A 279 -3.58 -4.01 9.17
N MET A 280 -4.18 -3.93 8.00
CA MET A 280 -5.52 -4.48 7.77
C MET A 280 -5.41 -5.98 7.50
N PRO A 281 -6.01 -6.86 8.34
CA PRO A 281 -6.08 -8.27 8.01
C PRO A 281 -6.89 -8.51 6.73
N GLN A 282 -6.36 -9.36 5.85
CA GLN A 282 -7.07 -9.78 4.64
C GLN A 282 -8.06 -10.91 4.97
N ASP A 283 -7.63 -11.87 5.78
CA ASP A 283 -8.40 -13.04 6.21
C ASP A 283 -8.48 -13.08 7.73
N TYR A 284 -9.55 -13.66 8.25
CA TYR A 284 -9.77 -13.84 9.69
C TYR A 284 -9.93 -15.33 9.99
N ASP A 285 -8.89 -15.92 10.58
CA ASP A 285 -8.92 -17.27 11.12
C ASP A 285 -9.56 -17.26 12.51
N LEU A 286 -10.51 -18.15 12.73
CA LEU A 286 -11.16 -18.33 14.02
C LEU A 286 -10.79 -19.67 14.61
N CYS A 287 -10.71 -19.74 15.94
CA CYS A 287 -10.55 -21.01 16.63
C CYS A 287 -11.53 -21.13 17.81
N THR A 288 -11.95 -22.36 18.09
CA THR A 288 -13.01 -22.63 19.09
C THR A 288 -12.76 -23.92 19.85
N SER A 289 -13.37 -24.05 21.05
CA SER A 289 -13.43 -25.31 21.78
C SER A 289 -14.53 -26.26 21.28
N ALA A 290 -15.43 -25.78 20.38
CA ALA A 290 -16.44 -26.61 19.74
C ALA A 290 -15.79 -27.60 18.77
N THR A 291 -16.32 -28.86 18.72
CA THR A 291 -15.89 -29.83 17.70
C THR A 291 -16.39 -29.41 16.31
N PRO A 292 -15.86 -30.01 15.21
CA PRO A 292 -16.35 -29.71 13.88
C PRO A 292 -17.86 -29.96 13.72
N GLU A 293 -18.37 -31.02 14.31
CA GLU A 293 -19.78 -31.37 14.27
C GLU A 293 -20.64 -30.33 15.02
N GLN A 294 -20.19 -29.90 16.21
CA GLN A 294 -20.86 -28.86 16.99
C GLN A 294 -20.81 -27.50 16.26
N THR A 295 -19.68 -27.15 15.64
CA THR A 295 -19.57 -25.97 14.82
C THR A 295 -20.53 -26.01 13.63
N ALA A 296 -20.62 -27.16 12.95
CA ALA A 296 -21.55 -27.33 11.83
C ALA A 296 -23.03 -27.23 12.25
N GLU A 297 -23.36 -27.67 13.45
CA GLU A 297 -24.72 -27.57 14.02
C GLU A 297 -25.09 -26.13 14.36
N ILE A 298 -24.16 -25.36 14.99
CA ILE A 298 -24.35 -23.94 15.33
C ILE A 298 -24.61 -23.13 14.08
N PHE A 299 -23.89 -23.41 12.99
CA PHE A 299 -23.97 -22.67 11.72
C PHE A 299 -24.81 -23.39 10.65
N ALA A 300 -25.72 -24.29 11.03
CA ALA A 300 -26.54 -25.06 10.08
C ALA A 300 -27.40 -24.20 9.13
N GLN A 301 -27.67 -22.95 9.50
CA GLN A 301 -28.41 -22.00 8.66
C GLN A 301 -27.57 -21.34 7.56
N TYR A 302 -26.24 -21.52 7.56
CA TYR A 302 -25.32 -20.99 6.57
C TYR A 302 -24.77 -22.09 5.67
N PRO A 303 -24.40 -21.80 4.42
CA PRO A 303 -23.66 -22.76 3.61
C PRO A 303 -22.30 -23.10 4.27
N LEU A 304 -21.98 -24.39 4.32
CA LEU A 304 -20.76 -24.90 4.98
C LEU A 304 -19.79 -25.51 3.97
N VAL A 305 -18.50 -25.23 4.13
CA VAL A 305 -17.39 -25.85 3.41
C VAL A 305 -16.71 -26.84 4.38
N ARG A 306 -16.84 -28.15 4.09
CA ARG A 306 -16.38 -29.23 4.98
C ARG A 306 -15.07 -29.88 4.57
N ASN A 307 -14.36 -29.33 3.58
CA ASN A 307 -13.12 -29.94 3.05
C ASN A 307 -12.02 -30.09 4.13
N GLY A 308 -12.03 -29.26 5.18
CA GLY A 308 -11.09 -29.28 6.30
C GLY A 308 -11.57 -30.04 7.55
N GLU A 309 -12.76 -30.66 7.54
CA GLU A 309 -13.42 -31.24 8.72
C GLU A 309 -12.57 -32.31 9.41
N LYS A 310 -11.89 -33.16 8.63
CA LYS A 310 -10.96 -34.19 9.17
C LYS A 310 -9.80 -33.59 9.98
N HIS A 311 -9.45 -32.35 9.69
CA HIS A 311 -8.39 -31.59 10.38
C HIS A 311 -8.95 -30.56 11.37
N GLY A 312 -10.27 -30.64 11.65
CA GLY A 312 -10.92 -29.79 12.65
C GLY A 312 -11.38 -28.44 12.13
N THR A 313 -11.37 -28.17 10.82
CA THR A 313 -11.76 -26.88 10.25
C THR A 313 -13.08 -26.97 9.49
N ILE A 314 -14.01 -26.08 9.80
CA ILE A 314 -15.26 -25.84 9.09
C ILE A 314 -15.23 -24.42 8.51
N GLY A 315 -15.48 -24.30 7.22
CA GLY A 315 -15.71 -23.01 6.57
C GLY A 315 -17.18 -22.62 6.64
N VAL A 316 -17.48 -21.45 7.17
CA VAL A 316 -18.84 -20.88 7.20
C VAL A 316 -18.92 -19.75 6.17
N VAL A 317 -19.90 -19.83 5.26
CA VAL A 317 -20.07 -18.83 4.20
C VAL A 317 -21.06 -17.77 4.66
N ILE A 318 -20.59 -16.53 4.84
CA ILE A 318 -21.41 -15.37 5.22
C ILE A 318 -21.11 -14.25 4.22
N ASN A 319 -22.14 -13.66 3.61
CA ASN A 319 -21.99 -12.57 2.65
C ASN A 319 -20.96 -12.87 1.54
N GLU A 320 -21.04 -14.07 0.94
CA GLU A 320 -20.16 -14.57 -0.12
C GLU A 320 -18.68 -14.75 0.29
N ARG A 321 -18.36 -14.68 1.59
CA ARG A 321 -17.03 -14.92 2.14
C ARG A 321 -17.00 -16.16 2.99
N VAL A 322 -15.91 -16.92 2.91
CA VAL A 322 -15.67 -18.10 3.74
C VAL A 322 -14.89 -17.68 4.98
N TYR A 323 -15.40 -18.01 6.15
CA TYR A 323 -14.69 -17.84 7.44
C TYR A 323 -14.31 -19.21 7.97
N GLU A 324 -13.01 -19.45 8.11
CA GLU A 324 -12.50 -20.72 8.62
C GLU A 324 -12.54 -20.74 10.15
N ILE A 325 -13.27 -21.71 10.70
CA ILE A 325 -13.40 -21.95 12.14
C ILE A 325 -12.74 -23.30 12.44
N THR A 326 -11.63 -23.26 13.20
CA THR A 326 -10.84 -24.44 13.54
C THR A 326 -11.03 -24.81 15.00
N THR A 327 -11.37 -26.06 15.26
CA THR A 327 -11.41 -26.64 16.62
C THR A 327 -10.02 -26.63 17.24
N PHE A 328 -9.89 -26.26 18.52
CA PHE A 328 -8.61 -26.38 19.24
C PHE A 328 -8.06 -27.78 19.15
N ARG A 329 -6.80 -27.90 18.77
CA ARG A 329 -6.19 -29.21 18.51
C ARG A 329 -4.72 -29.26 18.91
N THR A 330 -4.26 -30.44 19.22
CA THR A 330 -2.85 -30.81 19.26
C THR A 330 -2.53 -31.71 18.09
N GLU A 331 -1.31 -31.72 17.67
CA GLU A 331 -0.81 -32.50 16.55
C GLU A 331 0.17 -33.55 17.10
N LYS A 332 -0.05 -34.82 16.78
CA LYS A 332 0.81 -35.95 17.18
C LYS A 332 1.52 -36.45 15.95
N GLU A 333 2.81 -36.70 16.09
CA GLU A 333 3.74 -37.25 15.09
C GLU A 333 3.54 -36.78 13.63
N TYR A 334 4.61 -36.38 13.00
CA TYR A 334 4.66 -35.94 11.60
C TYR A 334 5.53 -36.94 10.83
N LEU A 335 4.99 -38.10 10.44
CA LEU A 335 5.75 -39.13 9.71
C LEU A 335 6.13 -38.66 8.29
N ASP A 336 5.31 -37.84 7.68
CA ASP A 336 5.58 -37.28 6.34
C ASP A 336 6.21 -35.87 6.35
N GLY A 337 6.46 -35.30 7.56
CA GLY A 337 6.95 -33.92 7.71
C GLY A 337 5.98 -32.83 7.22
N ARG A 338 4.69 -33.17 7.03
CA ARG A 338 3.66 -32.25 6.50
C ARG A 338 2.35 -32.30 7.27
N HIS A 339 1.80 -33.49 7.41
CA HIS A 339 0.49 -33.70 8.05
C HIS A 339 0.71 -34.42 9.36
N PRO A 340 0.07 -33.97 10.44
CA PRO A 340 0.01 -34.80 11.62
C PRO A 340 -0.78 -36.07 11.29
N ASP A 341 -0.22 -37.26 11.61
CA ASP A 341 -0.87 -38.53 11.36
C ASP A 341 -2.21 -38.66 12.12
N SER A 342 -2.33 -37.93 13.23
CA SER A 342 -3.57 -37.78 13.96
C SER A 342 -3.70 -36.41 14.61
N VAL A 343 -4.90 -35.86 14.55
CA VAL A 343 -5.29 -34.64 15.23
C VAL A 343 -6.10 -35.04 16.46
N GLU A 344 -5.70 -34.53 17.62
CA GLU A 344 -6.47 -34.69 18.85
C GLU A 344 -7.10 -33.35 19.22
N PHE A 345 -8.45 -33.32 19.28
CA PHE A 345 -9.19 -32.14 19.68
C PHE A 345 -9.03 -31.92 21.19
N VAL A 346 -8.75 -30.67 21.54
CA VAL A 346 -8.53 -30.23 22.92
C VAL A 346 -9.43 -29.06 23.27
N THR A 347 -9.67 -28.84 24.56
CA THR A 347 -10.47 -27.71 25.03
C THR A 347 -9.63 -26.50 25.45
N SER A 348 -8.29 -26.62 25.43
CA SER A 348 -7.36 -25.57 25.88
C SER A 348 -6.81 -24.76 24.72
N LEU A 349 -7.15 -23.48 24.68
CA LEU A 349 -6.56 -22.51 23.73
C LEU A 349 -5.03 -22.50 23.80
N LYS A 350 -4.43 -22.60 25.01
CA LYS A 350 -2.97 -22.58 25.18
C LYS A 350 -2.29 -23.72 24.42
N LEU A 351 -2.91 -24.91 24.37
CA LEU A 351 -2.39 -26.06 23.63
C LEU A 351 -2.50 -25.84 22.11
N ASP A 352 -3.60 -25.25 21.63
CA ASP A 352 -3.72 -24.89 20.20
C ASP A 352 -2.68 -23.84 19.78
N LEU A 353 -2.45 -22.83 20.60
CA LEU A 353 -1.42 -21.82 20.33
C LEU A 353 0.01 -22.41 20.39
N ALA A 354 0.23 -23.46 21.19
CA ALA A 354 1.54 -24.12 21.34
C ALA A 354 2.04 -24.83 20.08
N ARG A 355 1.15 -25.30 19.20
CA ARG A 355 1.53 -25.99 17.95
C ARG A 355 1.88 -25.04 16.80
N ARG A 356 1.66 -23.72 16.97
CA ARG A 356 1.89 -22.73 15.92
C ARG A 356 3.38 -22.50 15.67
N ASP A 357 3.68 -21.92 14.51
CA ASP A 357 5.05 -21.70 14.05
C ASP A 357 5.82 -20.68 14.89
N PHE A 358 5.34 -19.46 14.96
CA PHE A 358 6.02 -18.32 15.59
C PHE A 358 5.15 -17.67 16.66
N THR A 359 5.78 -17.09 17.69
CA THR A 359 5.11 -16.41 18.80
C THR A 359 4.19 -15.29 18.30
N VAL A 360 4.60 -14.57 17.27
CA VAL A 360 3.85 -13.48 16.63
C VAL A 360 2.54 -13.96 15.97
N ASN A 361 2.42 -15.25 15.65
CA ASN A 361 1.23 -15.88 15.11
C ASN A 361 0.47 -16.73 16.17
N ALA A 362 1.01 -16.83 17.40
CA ALA A 362 0.42 -17.58 18.50
C ALA A 362 -0.29 -16.66 19.52
N ILE A 363 -0.96 -15.65 19.00
CA ILE A 363 -1.76 -14.68 19.77
C ILE A 363 -3.21 -14.86 19.37
N ALA A 364 -4.10 -14.90 20.35
CA ALA A 364 -5.55 -14.95 20.15
C ALA A 364 -6.22 -13.68 20.67
N TYR A 365 -7.41 -13.37 20.15
CA TYR A 365 -8.20 -12.23 20.57
C TYR A 365 -9.68 -12.59 20.67
N SER A 366 -10.34 -12.13 21.72
CA SER A 366 -11.81 -12.08 21.79
C SER A 366 -12.26 -10.72 22.33
N PRO A 367 -13.48 -10.26 21.98
CA PRO A 367 -14.01 -8.99 22.50
C PRO A 367 -14.09 -8.94 24.02
N GLU A 368 -14.40 -10.06 24.66
CA GLU A 368 -14.58 -10.16 26.13
C GLU A 368 -13.24 -10.20 26.87
N LYS A 369 -12.33 -11.08 26.44
CA LYS A 369 -11.07 -11.36 27.16
C LYS A 369 -9.90 -10.48 26.66
N GLY A 370 -10.04 -9.83 25.48
CA GLY A 370 -8.96 -9.07 24.84
C GLY A 370 -7.91 -9.99 24.23
N TYR A 371 -6.65 -9.55 24.17
CA TYR A 371 -5.53 -10.35 23.64
C TYR A 371 -5.08 -11.40 24.65
N ILE A 372 -4.96 -12.65 24.19
CA ILE A 372 -4.44 -13.78 24.94
C ILE A 372 -3.14 -14.20 24.27
N ASP A 373 -2.04 -14.04 25.00
CA ASP A 373 -0.68 -14.19 24.49
C ASP A 373 0.19 -14.99 25.46
N PRO A 374 0.05 -16.33 25.51
CA PRO A 374 0.82 -17.14 26.42
C PRO A 374 2.30 -17.30 26.06
N TRP A 375 2.71 -16.88 24.85
CA TRP A 375 4.06 -17.09 24.30
C TRP A 375 4.84 -15.78 24.11
N GLY A 376 4.28 -14.62 24.48
CA GLY A 376 4.95 -13.33 24.44
C GLY A 376 5.06 -12.69 23.05
N GLY A 377 4.22 -13.10 22.10
CA GLY A 377 4.24 -12.62 20.72
C GLY A 377 4.00 -11.13 20.58
N GLN A 378 3.18 -10.50 21.46
CA GLN A 378 3.01 -9.04 21.47
C GLN A 378 4.32 -8.31 21.79
N ASN A 379 5.12 -8.85 22.73
CA ASN A 379 6.41 -8.28 23.07
C ASN A 379 7.42 -8.49 21.93
N ASP A 380 7.42 -9.66 21.30
CA ASP A 380 8.26 -9.95 20.15
C ASP A 380 7.90 -9.02 18.96
N LEU A 381 6.62 -8.80 18.64
CA LEU A 381 6.18 -7.83 17.63
C LEU A 381 6.64 -6.40 17.96
N LYS A 382 6.51 -5.98 19.21
CA LYS A 382 6.96 -4.64 19.65
C LYS A 382 8.45 -4.44 19.47
N ASN A 383 9.24 -5.48 19.72
CA ASN A 383 10.70 -5.45 19.64
C ASN A 383 11.22 -5.88 18.24
N ARG A 384 10.33 -6.14 17.29
CA ARG A 384 10.69 -6.61 15.94
C ARG A 384 11.47 -7.93 15.95
N ILE A 385 11.10 -8.86 16.81
CA ILE A 385 11.74 -10.18 16.94
C ILE A 385 10.84 -11.25 16.32
N LEU A 386 11.43 -12.16 15.54
CA LEU A 386 10.82 -13.38 15.07
C LEU A 386 11.35 -14.57 15.89
N ARG A 387 10.46 -15.19 16.67
CA ARG A 387 10.78 -16.31 17.55
C ARG A 387 9.81 -17.46 17.31
N THR A 388 10.31 -18.70 17.32
CA THR A 388 9.44 -19.88 17.27
C THR A 388 8.69 -20.09 18.59
N VAL A 389 7.53 -20.75 18.51
CA VAL A 389 6.85 -21.21 19.71
C VAL A 389 7.57 -22.45 20.23
N GLY A 390 8.20 -22.37 21.39
CA GLY A 390 8.98 -23.45 21.97
C GLY A 390 10.35 -23.64 21.30
N GLU A 391 10.83 -24.89 21.27
CA GLU A 391 12.18 -25.23 20.76
C GLU A 391 12.26 -25.08 19.24
N PRO A 392 13.15 -24.23 18.69
CA PRO A 392 13.21 -23.98 17.24
C PRO A 392 13.49 -25.24 16.41
N ALA A 393 14.42 -26.09 16.85
CA ALA A 393 14.80 -27.28 16.12
C ALA A 393 13.61 -28.26 15.98
N LEU A 394 12.83 -28.45 17.04
CA LEU A 394 11.66 -29.31 17.02
C LEU A 394 10.59 -28.74 16.08
N ARG A 395 10.36 -27.41 16.14
CA ARG A 395 9.36 -26.74 15.26
C ARG A 395 9.67 -26.90 13.78
N PHE A 396 10.95 -26.82 13.39
CA PHE A 396 11.36 -26.98 11.98
C PHE A 396 11.40 -28.45 11.54
N GLN A 397 11.65 -29.38 12.46
CA GLN A 397 11.58 -30.82 12.18
C GLN A 397 10.13 -31.30 11.97
N GLU A 398 9.15 -30.72 12.67
CA GLU A 398 7.73 -31.01 12.48
C GLU A 398 7.23 -30.61 11.08
N ASP A 399 7.53 -29.40 10.61
CA ASP A 399 7.24 -28.93 9.25
C ASP A 399 8.37 -28.02 8.78
N ALA A 400 9.21 -28.55 7.89
CA ALA A 400 10.34 -27.83 7.32
C ALA A 400 9.94 -26.56 6.53
N LEU A 401 8.66 -26.45 6.09
CA LEU A 401 8.17 -25.23 5.45
C LEU A 401 8.22 -24.02 6.41
N ARG A 402 8.18 -24.26 7.72
CA ARG A 402 8.30 -23.18 8.71
C ARG A 402 9.62 -22.42 8.59
N ILE A 403 10.68 -23.04 8.03
CA ILE A 403 11.95 -22.36 7.73
C ILE A 403 11.70 -21.24 6.70
N LEU A 404 11.14 -21.56 5.55
CA LEU A 404 10.88 -20.57 4.49
C LEU A 404 9.81 -19.56 4.91
N ARG A 405 8.79 -20.01 5.68
CA ARG A 405 7.82 -19.10 6.31
C ARG A 405 8.50 -18.12 7.27
N GLY A 406 9.53 -18.58 8.01
CA GLY A 406 10.33 -17.73 8.90
C GLY A 406 11.04 -16.62 8.12
N VAL A 407 11.70 -16.97 7.01
CA VAL A 407 12.31 -15.98 6.10
C VAL A 407 11.26 -14.99 5.61
N ARG A 408 10.11 -15.47 5.12
CA ARG A 408 9.01 -14.61 4.67
C ARG A 408 8.49 -13.67 5.76
N PHE A 409 8.33 -14.13 6.98
CA PHE A 409 7.86 -13.27 8.07
C PHE A 409 8.91 -12.26 8.50
N ALA A 410 10.18 -12.64 8.53
CA ALA A 410 11.28 -11.74 8.80
C ALA A 410 11.28 -10.58 7.79
N VAL A 411 11.23 -10.89 6.51
CA VAL A 411 11.25 -9.93 5.41
C VAL A 411 9.97 -9.08 5.37
N ARG A 412 8.80 -9.72 5.28
CA ARG A 412 7.53 -9.01 5.06
C ARG A 412 7.16 -8.06 6.19
N TYR A 413 7.50 -8.39 7.43
CA TYR A 413 7.13 -7.63 8.62
C TYR A 413 8.31 -6.90 9.28
N ASP A 414 9.48 -6.90 8.65
CA ASP A 414 10.71 -6.29 9.18
C ASP A 414 11.00 -6.81 10.60
N LEU A 415 11.07 -8.14 10.73
CA LEU A 415 11.35 -8.83 12.00
C LEU A 415 12.74 -9.47 11.95
N THR A 416 13.52 -9.28 12.99
CA THR A 416 14.82 -9.93 13.15
C THR A 416 14.65 -11.30 13.80
N PRO A 417 15.03 -12.42 13.15
CA PRO A 417 15.01 -13.72 13.80
C PRO A 417 15.88 -13.74 15.04
N GLU A 418 15.33 -14.26 16.13
CA GLU A 418 16.12 -14.54 17.33
C GLU A 418 17.29 -15.48 17.00
N LYS A 419 18.40 -15.36 17.73
CA LYS A 419 19.65 -16.08 17.44
C LYS A 419 19.45 -17.59 17.31
N ASP A 420 18.72 -18.22 18.25
CA ASP A 420 18.50 -19.67 18.25
C ASP A 420 17.55 -20.08 17.12
N THR A 421 16.53 -19.25 16.84
CA THR A 421 15.63 -19.42 15.71
C THR A 421 16.40 -19.32 14.38
N LYS A 422 17.27 -18.29 14.19
CA LYS A 422 18.10 -18.14 12.98
C LYS A 422 19.05 -19.32 12.79
N ASN A 423 19.74 -19.72 13.86
CA ASN A 423 20.67 -20.85 13.81
C ASN A 423 19.97 -22.15 13.40
N ALA A 424 18.81 -22.45 14.00
CA ALA A 424 18.04 -23.65 13.66
C ALA A 424 17.50 -23.59 12.22
N MET A 425 17.05 -22.41 11.73
CA MET A 425 16.65 -22.23 10.34
C MET A 425 17.78 -22.63 9.38
N LEU A 426 18.98 -22.08 9.59
CA LEU A 426 20.12 -22.34 8.71
C LEU A 426 20.63 -23.78 8.79
N GLN A 427 20.66 -24.37 9.99
CA GLN A 427 21.12 -25.76 10.19
C GLN A 427 20.18 -26.80 9.60
N LEU A 428 18.87 -26.55 9.66
CA LEU A 428 17.84 -27.50 9.24
C LEU A 428 17.31 -27.24 7.82
N THR A 429 17.90 -26.29 7.09
CA THR A 429 17.61 -26.00 5.68
C THR A 429 17.53 -27.27 4.80
N PRO A 430 18.40 -28.30 4.92
CA PRO A 430 18.31 -29.51 4.11
C PRO A 430 17.00 -30.29 4.26
N LEU A 431 16.24 -30.10 5.34
CA LEU A 431 14.95 -30.72 5.48
C LEU A 431 13.93 -30.25 4.43
N MET A 432 14.17 -29.10 3.80
CA MET A 432 13.29 -28.53 2.77
C MET A 432 13.24 -29.38 1.50
N ASP A 433 14.19 -30.28 1.25
CA ASP A 433 14.17 -31.18 0.09
C ASP A 433 12.93 -32.07 0.04
N LYS A 434 12.39 -32.42 1.21
CA LYS A 434 11.18 -33.26 1.35
C LYS A 434 9.89 -32.51 1.09
N LEU A 435 9.93 -31.19 0.94
CA LEU A 435 8.73 -30.37 0.76
C LEU A 435 8.20 -30.47 -0.66
N ALA A 436 6.87 -30.43 -0.77
CA ALA A 436 6.20 -30.26 -2.06
C ALA A 436 6.61 -28.90 -2.68
N LYS A 437 7.03 -28.95 -3.93
CA LYS A 437 7.61 -27.79 -4.61
C LYS A 437 6.65 -26.61 -4.77
N GLU A 438 5.33 -26.88 -4.93
CA GLU A 438 4.30 -25.85 -4.93
C GLU A 438 4.16 -25.10 -3.60
N ARG A 439 4.46 -25.74 -2.45
CA ARG A 439 4.47 -25.05 -1.15
C ARG A 439 5.67 -24.10 -1.05
N ILE A 440 6.85 -24.53 -1.51
CA ILE A 440 8.06 -23.70 -1.60
C ILE A 440 7.76 -22.48 -2.46
N PHE A 441 7.21 -22.70 -3.66
CA PHE A 441 6.89 -21.62 -4.59
C PHE A 441 5.88 -20.62 -4.03
N SER A 442 4.83 -21.11 -3.36
CA SER A 442 3.84 -20.24 -2.71
C SER A 442 4.46 -19.32 -1.65
N GLU A 443 5.46 -19.79 -0.89
CA GLU A 443 6.15 -18.96 0.09
C GLU A 443 7.12 -17.96 -0.59
N LEU A 444 7.82 -18.37 -1.66
CA LEU A 444 8.68 -17.49 -2.47
C LEU A 444 7.87 -16.34 -3.10
N CYS A 445 6.71 -16.63 -3.67
CA CYS A 445 5.83 -15.61 -4.25
C CYS A 445 5.37 -14.55 -3.22
N LYS A 446 5.21 -14.96 -1.96
CA LYS A 446 4.82 -14.06 -0.86
C LYS A 446 6.00 -13.33 -0.23
N LEU A 447 7.21 -13.82 -0.44
CA LEU A 447 8.47 -13.26 0.07
C LEU A 447 9.01 -12.17 -0.87
N LEU A 448 9.19 -12.52 -2.15
CA LEU A 448 9.96 -11.74 -3.12
C LEU A 448 9.47 -10.30 -3.29
N PRO A 449 8.15 -9.98 -3.29
CA PRO A 449 7.69 -8.60 -3.41
C PRO A 449 8.18 -7.65 -2.33
N PHE A 450 8.66 -8.17 -1.20
CA PHE A 450 9.09 -7.38 -0.03
C PHE A 450 10.59 -7.48 0.27
N ALA A 451 11.32 -8.37 -0.44
CA ALA A 451 12.71 -8.66 -0.14
C ALA A 451 13.65 -7.48 -0.49
N SER A 452 14.50 -7.10 0.46
CA SER A 452 15.66 -6.25 0.23
C SER A 452 16.87 -7.08 -0.20
N ALA A 453 17.92 -6.43 -0.73
CA ALA A 453 19.16 -7.11 -1.07
C ALA A 453 19.78 -7.79 0.16
N GLN A 454 19.78 -7.12 1.30
CA GLN A 454 20.33 -7.66 2.55
C GLN A 454 19.57 -8.91 3.02
N ASP A 455 18.23 -8.93 2.87
CA ASP A 455 17.45 -10.13 3.21
C ASP A 455 17.84 -11.33 2.35
N LEU A 456 18.00 -11.13 1.04
CA LEU A 456 18.40 -12.20 0.12
C LEU A 456 19.82 -12.71 0.42
N LEU A 457 20.73 -11.83 0.85
CA LEU A 457 22.08 -12.20 1.28
C LEU A 457 22.06 -12.92 2.63
N ASP A 458 21.31 -12.43 3.61
CA ASP A 458 21.24 -13.00 4.96
C ASP A 458 20.63 -14.40 5.00
N PHE A 459 19.69 -14.66 4.08
CA PHE A 459 18.99 -15.94 3.96
C PHE A 459 19.40 -16.75 2.72
N GLN A 460 20.55 -16.41 2.12
CA GLN A 460 21.09 -17.09 0.94
C GLN A 460 21.06 -18.63 1.06
N PRO A 461 21.48 -19.27 2.17
CA PRO A 461 21.44 -20.73 2.25
C PRO A 461 20.02 -21.34 2.12
N VAL A 462 19.00 -20.62 2.61
CA VAL A 462 17.60 -21.05 2.51
C VAL A 462 17.09 -20.90 1.09
N LEU A 463 17.45 -19.80 0.41
CA LEU A 463 17.02 -19.51 -0.96
C LEU A 463 17.69 -20.44 -1.98
N THR A 464 18.98 -20.74 -1.80
CA THR A 464 19.71 -21.70 -2.65
C THR A 464 19.24 -23.14 -2.45
N GLN A 465 18.69 -23.50 -1.29
CA GLN A 465 18.03 -24.78 -1.08
C GLN A 465 16.64 -24.83 -1.74
N ALA A 466 15.95 -23.70 -1.77
CA ALA A 466 14.64 -23.62 -2.44
C ALA A 466 14.78 -23.70 -3.97
N ILE A 467 15.83 -23.09 -4.53
CA ILE A 467 16.21 -23.07 -5.95
C ILE A 467 17.70 -23.40 -6.03
N GLU A 468 18.01 -24.69 -6.27
CA GLU A 468 19.37 -25.24 -6.21
C GLU A 468 20.35 -24.54 -7.16
N GLU A 469 19.84 -24.15 -8.34
CA GLU A 469 20.65 -23.52 -9.41
C GLU A 469 21.22 -22.16 -8.97
N LEU A 470 20.57 -21.46 -8.04
CA LEU A 470 21.12 -20.24 -7.45
C LEU A 470 22.45 -20.48 -6.72
N GLY A 471 22.67 -21.71 -6.25
CA GLY A 471 23.93 -22.08 -5.58
C GLY A 471 25.17 -21.88 -6.46
N ALA A 472 25.05 -22.08 -7.77
CA ALA A 472 26.15 -21.88 -8.72
C ALA A 472 26.51 -20.39 -8.93
N THR A 473 25.65 -19.47 -8.57
CA THR A 473 25.87 -18.03 -8.72
C THR A 473 26.55 -17.41 -7.50
N VAL A 474 26.55 -18.10 -6.35
CA VAL A 474 27.12 -17.63 -5.08
C VAL A 474 28.64 -17.60 -5.16
N GLY A 475 29.22 -16.43 -4.91
CA GLY A 475 30.66 -16.21 -5.01
C GLY A 475 31.23 -16.34 -6.42
N PHE A 476 30.38 -16.40 -7.45
CA PHE A 476 30.80 -16.49 -8.84
C PHE A 476 31.27 -15.13 -9.35
N ASP A 477 32.59 -14.94 -9.41
CA ASP A 477 33.22 -13.70 -9.90
C ASP A 477 32.97 -13.51 -11.40
N GLN A 478 32.44 -12.36 -11.77
CA GLN A 478 32.13 -12.04 -13.16
C GLN A 478 33.35 -11.64 -13.99
N HIS A 479 34.50 -11.35 -13.37
CA HIS A 479 35.71 -10.90 -14.03
C HIS A 479 35.49 -9.75 -15.05
N SER A 480 34.59 -8.83 -14.70
CA SER A 480 34.16 -7.73 -15.56
C SER A 480 34.34 -6.39 -14.84
N PRO A 481 34.89 -5.36 -15.53
CA PRO A 481 35.01 -4.01 -14.93
C PRO A 481 33.64 -3.32 -14.72
N HIS A 482 32.60 -3.85 -15.35
CA HIS A 482 31.23 -3.31 -15.26
C HIS A 482 30.44 -3.87 -14.08
N HIS A 483 30.96 -4.83 -13.33
CA HIS A 483 30.28 -5.45 -12.20
C HIS A 483 31.19 -5.47 -10.97
N ALA A 484 30.75 -4.84 -9.88
CA ALA A 484 31.47 -4.81 -8.61
C ALA A 484 31.16 -6.04 -7.73
N TYR A 485 30.13 -6.80 -8.04
CA TYR A 485 29.61 -7.91 -7.25
C TYR A 485 29.76 -9.27 -7.97
N ASP A 486 29.79 -10.36 -7.19
CA ASP A 486 29.53 -11.71 -7.72
C ASP A 486 28.09 -11.80 -8.25
N VAL A 487 27.78 -12.85 -9.03
CA VAL A 487 26.49 -12.98 -9.69
C VAL A 487 25.32 -13.01 -8.68
N TYR A 488 25.45 -13.72 -7.55
CA TYR A 488 24.38 -13.80 -6.56
C TYR A 488 24.13 -12.45 -5.87
N THR A 489 25.18 -11.76 -5.48
CA THR A 489 25.10 -10.44 -4.83
C THR A 489 24.48 -9.41 -5.80
N HIS A 490 24.91 -9.40 -7.07
CA HIS A 490 24.28 -8.59 -8.10
C HIS A 490 22.79 -8.90 -8.24
N THR A 491 22.44 -10.20 -8.35
CA THR A 491 21.04 -10.67 -8.41
C THR A 491 20.22 -10.17 -7.22
N ALA A 492 20.76 -10.21 -6.00
CA ALA A 492 20.07 -9.72 -4.81
C ALA A 492 19.77 -8.22 -4.89
N HIS A 493 20.72 -7.42 -5.38
CA HIS A 493 20.52 -5.99 -5.61
C HIS A 493 19.51 -5.72 -6.73
N THR A 494 19.54 -6.50 -7.80
CA THR A 494 18.56 -6.38 -8.91
C THR A 494 17.14 -6.67 -8.45
N VAL A 495 16.93 -7.72 -7.66
CA VAL A 495 15.60 -8.01 -7.06
C VAL A 495 15.12 -6.86 -6.19
N ALA A 496 16.00 -6.29 -5.36
CA ALA A 496 15.64 -5.20 -4.46
C ALA A 496 15.31 -3.89 -5.22
N ALA A 497 16.01 -3.63 -6.35
CA ALA A 497 15.77 -2.46 -7.21
C ALA A 497 14.50 -2.60 -8.07
N ALA A 498 14.04 -3.84 -8.32
CA ALA A 498 12.83 -4.11 -9.10
C ALA A 498 11.56 -3.68 -8.34
N PRO A 499 10.51 -3.26 -9.05
CA PRO A 499 9.22 -2.91 -8.43
C PRO A 499 8.61 -4.12 -7.69
N GLU A 500 7.57 -3.87 -6.86
CA GLU A 500 6.84 -4.93 -6.13
C GLU A 500 5.95 -5.79 -7.06
N ASP A 501 6.37 -5.99 -8.31
CA ASP A 501 5.74 -6.88 -9.28
C ASP A 501 6.39 -8.26 -9.20
N LEU A 502 5.57 -9.30 -9.00
CA LEU A 502 6.07 -10.66 -8.79
C LEU A 502 6.81 -11.21 -10.01
N ALA A 503 6.30 -10.96 -11.23
CA ALA A 503 6.93 -11.46 -12.46
C ALA A 503 8.30 -10.81 -12.68
N VAL A 504 8.40 -9.48 -12.46
CA VAL A 504 9.66 -8.74 -12.56
C VAL A 504 10.67 -9.20 -11.51
N ARG A 505 10.24 -9.40 -10.26
CA ARG A 505 11.14 -9.85 -9.18
C ARG A 505 11.59 -11.31 -9.33
N LEU A 506 10.74 -12.19 -9.84
CA LEU A 506 11.14 -13.55 -10.21
C LEU A 506 12.11 -13.53 -11.40
N ALA A 507 11.85 -12.71 -12.41
CA ALA A 507 12.76 -12.54 -13.52
C ALA A 507 14.11 -11.96 -13.04
N ALA A 508 14.09 -10.96 -12.16
CA ALA A 508 15.30 -10.40 -11.53
C ALA A 508 16.09 -11.45 -10.72
N LEU A 509 15.39 -12.36 -10.01
CA LEU A 509 16.05 -13.44 -9.27
C LEU A 509 16.74 -14.46 -10.18
N LEU A 510 16.24 -14.65 -11.40
CA LEU A 510 16.69 -15.72 -12.30
C LEU A 510 17.39 -15.20 -13.58
N HIS A 511 17.48 -13.87 -13.83
CA HIS A 511 17.97 -13.33 -15.10
C HIS A 511 19.38 -13.78 -15.45
N ASP A 512 20.23 -13.85 -14.46
CA ASP A 512 21.67 -14.17 -14.59
C ASP A 512 22.01 -15.62 -14.21
N ILE A 513 21.03 -16.48 -13.99
CA ILE A 513 21.25 -17.86 -13.57
C ILE A 513 22.00 -18.70 -14.62
N GLY A 514 21.95 -18.27 -15.87
CA GLY A 514 22.69 -18.89 -16.97
C GLY A 514 24.18 -18.54 -17.04
N LYS A 515 24.65 -17.47 -16.36
CA LYS A 515 26.05 -17.00 -16.45
C LYS A 515 27.07 -18.05 -16.10
N PRO A 516 26.95 -18.81 -15.00
CA PRO A 516 27.95 -19.85 -14.67
C PRO A 516 28.07 -20.93 -15.76
N ALA A 517 27.00 -21.25 -16.47
CA ALA A 517 26.97 -22.31 -17.46
C ALA A 517 27.64 -21.94 -18.81
N VAL A 518 27.72 -20.63 -19.11
CA VAL A 518 28.27 -20.13 -20.40
C VAL A 518 29.55 -19.33 -20.23
N PHE A 519 30.12 -19.33 -19.04
CA PHE A 519 31.29 -18.52 -18.73
C PHE A 519 32.50 -18.88 -19.60
N SER A 520 33.14 -17.86 -20.15
CA SER A 520 34.41 -17.96 -20.85
C SER A 520 35.30 -16.76 -20.52
N ARG A 521 36.61 -16.91 -20.71
CA ARG A 521 37.58 -15.84 -20.52
C ARG A 521 38.33 -15.53 -21.81
N ASP A 522 38.59 -14.26 -22.07
CA ASP A 522 39.46 -13.83 -23.14
C ASP A 522 40.96 -13.92 -22.73
N GLU A 523 41.86 -13.60 -23.66
CA GLU A 523 43.31 -13.58 -23.43
C GLU A 523 43.74 -12.54 -22.39
N GLN A 524 42.90 -11.51 -22.14
CA GLN A 524 43.09 -10.47 -21.14
C GLN A 524 42.54 -10.85 -19.77
N GLY A 525 41.92 -12.04 -19.65
CA GLY A 525 41.35 -12.56 -18.41
C GLY A 525 39.97 -12.00 -18.07
N ARG A 526 39.33 -11.29 -19.01
CA ARG A 526 37.95 -10.74 -18.85
C ARG A 526 36.93 -11.85 -19.04
N GLY A 527 35.88 -11.80 -18.22
CA GLY A 527 34.75 -12.74 -18.30
C GLY A 527 33.77 -12.35 -19.42
N HIS A 528 33.30 -13.36 -20.14
CA HIS A 528 32.26 -13.25 -21.17
C HIS A 528 31.16 -14.27 -20.92
N PHE A 529 29.91 -13.87 -21.17
CA PHE A 529 28.69 -14.65 -20.88
C PHE A 529 27.77 -14.69 -22.11
N TYR A 530 28.31 -15.10 -23.24
CA TYR A 530 27.53 -15.14 -24.49
C TYR A 530 26.32 -16.07 -24.35
N ASN A 531 25.14 -15.58 -24.80
CA ASN A 531 23.85 -16.30 -24.77
C ASN A 531 23.37 -16.70 -23.36
N HIS A 532 23.85 -16.03 -22.27
CA HIS A 532 23.38 -16.35 -20.92
C HIS A 532 21.88 -16.10 -20.73
N ALA A 533 21.30 -15.13 -21.45
CA ALA A 533 19.89 -14.84 -21.43
C ALA A 533 19.04 -16.02 -21.93
N ASP A 534 19.41 -16.60 -23.09
CA ASP A 534 18.70 -17.76 -23.66
C ASP A 534 18.86 -19.01 -22.80
N VAL A 535 20.08 -19.26 -22.29
CA VAL A 535 20.36 -20.39 -21.40
C VAL A 535 19.64 -20.19 -20.07
N GLY A 536 19.68 -18.96 -19.50
CA GLY A 536 18.99 -18.60 -18.29
C GLY A 536 17.48 -18.74 -18.41
N ALA A 537 16.90 -18.33 -19.54
CA ALA A 537 15.48 -18.48 -19.81
C ALA A 537 15.03 -19.96 -19.82
N LYS A 538 15.83 -20.86 -20.41
CA LYS A 538 15.56 -22.31 -20.39
C LYS A 538 15.67 -22.87 -18.97
N MET A 539 16.72 -22.50 -18.23
CA MET A 539 16.89 -22.92 -16.85
C MET A 539 15.73 -22.42 -15.98
N ALA A 540 15.31 -21.16 -16.16
CA ALA A 540 14.17 -20.58 -15.44
C ALA A 540 12.85 -21.30 -15.78
N ASP A 541 12.64 -21.69 -17.05
CA ASP A 541 11.48 -22.49 -17.45
C ASP A 541 11.44 -23.82 -16.70
N ASP A 542 12.55 -24.56 -16.68
CA ASP A 542 12.65 -25.85 -15.98
C ASP A 542 12.44 -25.68 -14.46
N ILE A 543 13.02 -24.62 -13.85
CA ILE A 543 12.82 -24.30 -12.43
C ILE A 543 11.35 -24.02 -12.12
N LEU A 544 10.70 -23.17 -12.93
CA LEU A 544 9.32 -22.77 -12.69
C LEU A 544 8.33 -23.91 -12.94
N VAL A 545 8.61 -24.81 -13.91
CA VAL A 545 7.86 -26.07 -14.10
C VAL A 545 8.00 -26.96 -12.87
N ARG A 546 9.23 -27.17 -12.39
CA ARG A 546 9.52 -27.97 -11.18
C ARG A 546 8.82 -27.39 -9.95
N LEU A 547 8.79 -26.07 -9.80
CA LEU A 547 8.13 -25.34 -8.71
C LEU A 547 6.60 -25.25 -8.86
N ARG A 548 6.02 -25.75 -9.95
CA ARG A 548 4.58 -25.72 -10.23
C ARG A 548 4.01 -24.30 -10.36
N ALA A 549 4.76 -23.39 -10.94
CA ALA A 549 4.26 -22.06 -11.29
C ALA A 549 3.11 -22.14 -12.32
N SER A 550 2.20 -21.15 -12.31
CA SER A 550 1.18 -21.06 -13.35
C SER A 550 1.81 -20.81 -14.72
N ASN A 551 1.18 -21.33 -15.78
CA ASN A 551 1.70 -21.15 -17.14
C ASN A 551 1.84 -19.67 -17.54
N GLU A 552 0.90 -18.84 -17.12
CA GLU A 552 0.93 -17.40 -17.38
C GLU A 552 2.16 -16.72 -16.75
N LEU A 553 2.35 -16.87 -15.44
CA LEU A 553 3.50 -16.31 -14.74
C LEU A 553 4.82 -16.87 -15.27
N ARG A 554 4.89 -18.18 -15.55
CA ARG A 554 6.06 -18.83 -16.13
C ARG A 554 6.44 -18.21 -17.47
N GLN A 555 5.49 -18.07 -18.39
CA GLN A 555 5.73 -17.48 -19.71
C GLN A 555 6.20 -16.02 -19.60
N GLN A 556 5.61 -15.22 -18.71
CA GLN A 556 6.04 -13.86 -18.46
C GLN A 556 7.48 -13.80 -17.97
N VAL A 557 7.83 -14.58 -16.95
CA VAL A 557 9.19 -14.61 -16.37
C VAL A 557 10.23 -15.07 -17.41
N VAL A 558 9.94 -16.16 -18.13
CA VAL A 558 10.85 -16.69 -19.15
C VAL A 558 11.06 -15.67 -20.27
N PHE A 559 10.00 -15.00 -20.71
CA PHE A 559 10.09 -13.93 -21.69
C PHE A 559 10.98 -12.78 -21.21
N LEU A 560 10.75 -12.30 -20.00
CA LEU A 560 11.54 -11.21 -19.42
C LEU A 560 13.03 -11.57 -19.34
N ILE A 561 13.36 -12.81 -18.95
CA ILE A 561 14.75 -13.29 -18.89
C ILE A 561 15.36 -13.39 -20.28
N ALA A 562 14.64 -13.94 -21.27
CA ALA A 562 15.14 -14.07 -22.63
C ALA A 562 15.47 -12.71 -23.26
N HIS A 563 14.72 -11.66 -22.90
CA HIS A 563 14.81 -10.34 -23.51
C HIS A 563 15.50 -9.28 -22.63
N HIS A 564 16.00 -9.63 -21.43
CA HIS A 564 16.58 -8.64 -20.53
C HIS A 564 17.86 -7.95 -21.08
N MET A 565 18.52 -8.59 -22.04
CA MET A 565 19.68 -8.03 -22.73
C MET A 565 19.35 -7.30 -24.04
N ASP A 566 18.06 -7.25 -24.44
CA ASP A 566 17.66 -6.53 -25.65
C ASP A 566 17.93 -5.03 -25.50
N THR A 567 18.54 -4.43 -26.53
CA THR A 567 18.71 -2.98 -26.55
C THR A 567 17.38 -2.30 -26.78
N LEU A 568 16.99 -1.43 -25.86
CA LEU A 568 15.84 -0.54 -25.99
C LEU A 568 16.35 0.87 -26.26
N GLU A 569 16.00 1.40 -27.43
CA GLU A 569 16.35 2.77 -27.81
C GLU A 569 15.16 3.70 -27.59
N PRO A 570 15.39 4.98 -27.19
CA PRO A 570 14.33 5.97 -27.06
C PRO A 570 13.87 6.48 -28.43
N ASP A 571 13.39 5.56 -29.26
CA ASP A 571 12.83 5.81 -30.60
C ASP A 571 11.37 5.40 -30.64
N LYS A 572 10.48 6.33 -30.97
CA LYS A 572 9.03 6.13 -30.95
C LYS A 572 8.56 5.03 -31.89
N LYS A 573 9.21 4.88 -33.06
CA LYS A 573 8.85 3.86 -34.06
C LYS A 573 9.25 2.47 -33.58
N LEU A 574 10.46 2.33 -33.04
CA LEU A 574 10.93 1.08 -32.47
C LEU A 574 10.07 0.65 -31.29
N LEU A 575 9.66 1.61 -30.43
CA LEU A 575 8.78 1.34 -29.28
C LEU A 575 7.38 0.90 -29.73
N ARG A 576 6.78 1.52 -30.79
CA ARG A 576 5.50 1.06 -31.36
C ARG A 576 5.57 -0.38 -31.88
N ARG A 577 6.68 -0.75 -32.55
CA ARG A 577 6.90 -2.13 -33.00
C ARG A 577 7.04 -3.10 -31.84
N ARG A 578 7.78 -2.74 -30.79
CA ARG A 578 7.89 -3.55 -29.56
C ARG A 578 6.52 -3.70 -28.89
N LEU A 579 5.75 -2.61 -28.79
CA LEU A 579 4.39 -2.64 -28.24
C LEU A 579 3.43 -3.52 -29.06
N SER A 580 3.55 -3.50 -30.38
CA SER A 580 2.78 -4.38 -31.27
C SER A 580 3.05 -5.86 -30.98
N ALA A 581 4.31 -6.21 -30.68
CA ALA A 581 4.72 -7.59 -30.41
C ALA A 581 4.34 -8.08 -29.00
N MET A 582 4.46 -7.24 -27.97
CA MET A 582 4.36 -7.69 -26.57
C MET A 582 3.33 -6.94 -25.71
N GLY A 583 2.81 -5.81 -26.17
CA GLY A 583 1.86 -4.96 -25.43
C GLY A 583 2.51 -4.13 -24.33
N PHE A 584 1.75 -3.12 -23.83
CA PHE A 584 2.22 -2.21 -22.78
C PHE A 584 2.65 -2.90 -21.48
N PRO A 585 1.87 -3.84 -20.92
CA PRO A 585 2.22 -4.42 -19.62
C PRO A 585 3.59 -5.12 -19.64
N LEU A 586 3.82 -5.95 -20.66
CA LEU A 586 5.04 -6.77 -20.75
C LEU A 586 6.27 -5.91 -21.09
N LEU A 587 6.12 -4.89 -21.97
CA LEU A 587 7.21 -3.96 -22.27
C LEU A 587 7.60 -3.12 -21.03
N ARG A 588 6.63 -2.63 -20.24
CA ARG A 588 6.90 -1.92 -18.98
C ARG A 588 7.60 -2.81 -17.95
N GLN A 589 7.23 -4.08 -17.87
CA GLN A 589 7.92 -5.06 -17.01
C GLN A 589 9.36 -5.28 -17.47
N LEU A 590 9.61 -5.40 -18.78
CA LEU A 590 10.96 -5.55 -19.34
C LEU A 590 11.84 -4.32 -19.03
N ILE A 591 11.33 -3.11 -19.25
CA ILE A 591 12.03 -1.87 -18.92
C ILE A 591 12.36 -1.81 -17.43
N SER A 592 11.41 -2.19 -16.58
CA SER A 592 11.60 -2.23 -15.12
C SER A 592 12.71 -3.20 -14.71
N LEU A 593 12.78 -4.38 -15.35
CA LEU A 593 13.84 -5.35 -15.12
C LEU A 593 15.20 -4.82 -15.56
N GLN A 594 15.32 -4.26 -16.78
CA GLN A 594 16.56 -3.71 -17.29
C GLN A 594 17.07 -2.53 -16.46
N LYS A 595 16.16 -1.64 -16.02
CA LYS A 595 16.49 -0.52 -15.12
C LYS A 595 17.00 -1.01 -13.77
N ALA A 596 16.39 -2.05 -13.21
CA ALA A 596 16.82 -2.68 -11.96
C ALA A 596 18.19 -3.34 -12.12
N ASP A 597 18.44 -4.08 -13.19
CA ASP A 597 19.73 -4.71 -13.50
C ASP A 597 20.82 -3.65 -13.66
N PHE A 598 20.59 -2.63 -14.49
CA PHE A 598 21.55 -1.54 -14.71
C PHE A 598 21.96 -0.84 -13.41
N SER A 599 20.96 -0.47 -12.57
CA SER A 599 21.20 0.23 -11.30
C SER A 599 21.93 -0.62 -10.24
N SER A 600 21.99 -1.92 -10.43
CA SER A 600 22.50 -2.90 -9.45
C SER A 600 23.94 -3.37 -9.69
N LYS A 601 24.62 -2.84 -10.70
CA LYS A 601 25.99 -3.25 -11.07
C LYS A 601 27.05 -2.86 -10.03
N GLY A 602 26.73 -1.91 -9.13
CA GLY A 602 27.64 -1.44 -8.08
C GLY A 602 28.81 -0.59 -8.59
N THR A 603 28.82 -0.21 -9.86
CA THR A 603 29.78 0.71 -10.49
C THR A 603 29.22 2.12 -10.50
N GLN A 604 30.12 3.15 -10.51
CA GLN A 604 29.72 4.55 -10.65
C GLN A 604 29.47 4.90 -12.15
N GLU A 605 28.65 4.13 -12.82
CA GLU A 605 28.17 4.52 -14.15
C GLU A 605 27.15 5.64 -14.00
N GLU A 606 27.22 6.64 -14.91
CA GLU A 606 26.23 7.73 -14.94
C GLU A 606 24.82 7.13 -15.13
N ALA A 607 23.82 7.73 -14.45
CA ALA A 607 22.43 7.30 -14.59
C ALA A 607 22.05 7.30 -16.06
N ASP A 608 21.57 6.15 -16.54
CA ASP A 608 21.13 6.04 -17.94
C ASP A 608 19.79 6.76 -18.13
N THR A 609 19.87 7.98 -18.66
CA THR A 609 18.70 8.81 -18.96
C THR A 609 17.82 8.25 -20.07
N SER A 610 18.28 7.20 -20.80
CA SER A 610 17.51 6.56 -21.86
C SER A 610 16.20 5.96 -21.35
N PHE A 611 16.20 5.36 -20.14
CA PHE A 611 14.99 4.78 -19.55
C PHE A 611 13.90 5.83 -19.28
N GLU A 612 14.28 7.04 -18.82
CA GLU A 612 13.31 8.11 -18.58
C GLU A 612 12.72 8.63 -19.90
N GLN A 613 13.54 8.71 -20.95
CA GLN A 613 13.07 9.08 -22.29
C GLN A 613 12.13 8.01 -22.86
N ILE A 614 12.44 6.72 -22.70
CA ILE A 614 11.59 5.62 -23.12
C ILE A 614 10.24 5.66 -22.39
N GLU A 615 10.23 5.85 -21.06
CA GLU A 615 9.00 5.96 -20.28
C GLU A 615 8.13 7.15 -20.74
N ALA A 616 8.75 8.29 -21.06
CA ALA A 616 8.05 9.47 -21.58
C ALA A 616 7.41 9.19 -22.97
N LEU A 617 8.18 8.55 -23.88
CA LEU A 617 7.66 8.17 -25.19
C LEU A 617 6.53 7.13 -25.12
N LEU A 618 6.59 6.20 -24.15
CA LEU A 618 5.51 5.24 -23.94
C LEU A 618 4.21 5.92 -23.48
N LEU A 619 4.31 6.94 -22.65
CA LEU A 619 3.15 7.75 -22.26
C LEU A 619 2.57 8.51 -23.47
N GLU A 620 3.41 9.10 -24.29
CA GLU A 620 2.95 9.76 -25.53
C GLU A 620 2.23 8.79 -26.47
N ILE A 621 2.79 7.57 -26.68
CA ILE A 621 2.20 6.56 -27.55
C ILE A 621 0.84 6.09 -26.99
N GLU A 622 0.70 5.98 -25.68
CA GLU A 622 -0.55 5.60 -25.02
C GLU A 622 -1.61 6.70 -25.14
N GLU A 623 -1.22 7.97 -24.97
CA GLU A 623 -2.13 9.13 -25.09
C GLU A 623 -2.59 9.38 -26.53
N GLU A 624 -1.77 9.05 -27.52
CA GLU A 624 -2.09 9.21 -28.94
C GLU A 624 -3.05 8.13 -29.48
N ASP A 625 -3.44 7.13 -28.65
CA ASP A 625 -4.21 5.96 -29.08
C ASP A 625 -3.62 5.32 -30.37
N ALA A 626 -2.28 5.11 -30.33
CA ALA A 626 -1.50 4.74 -31.50
C ALA A 626 -1.96 3.38 -32.08
N CYS A 627 -1.95 3.27 -33.40
CA CYS A 627 -2.25 2.03 -34.12
C CYS A 627 -1.15 0.99 -33.85
N LEU A 628 -1.42 0.04 -32.97
CA LEU A 628 -0.44 -0.97 -32.54
C LEU A 628 -0.71 -2.35 -33.15
N ASN A 629 -1.96 -2.62 -33.58
CA ASN A 629 -2.36 -3.91 -34.11
C ASN A 629 -3.07 -3.75 -35.48
N THR A 630 -3.10 -4.80 -36.28
CA THR A 630 -3.83 -4.81 -37.55
C THR A 630 -5.33 -4.54 -37.38
N ARG A 631 -5.90 -4.73 -36.19
CA ARG A 631 -7.30 -4.41 -35.87
C ARG A 631 -7.53 -2.92 -35.67
N ASP A 632 -6.48 -2.14 -35.38
CA ASP A 632 -6.54 -0.70 -35.14
C ASP A 632 -6.43 0.10 -36.46
N LEU A 633 -6.15 -0.61 -37.58
CA LEU A 633 -6.14 -0.02 -38.92
C LEU A 633 -7.56 0.40 -39.33
N ALA A 634 -7.66 1.54 -40.04
CA ALA A 634 -8.92 2.06 -40.56
C ALA A 634 -9.54 1.21 -41.68
N ILE A 635 -8.90 0.12 -42.07
CA ILE A 635 -9.39 -0.92 -42.99
C ILE A 635 -9.24 -2.31 -42.35
N ASN A 636 -9.91 -3.28 -42.91
CA ASN A 636 -9.85 -4.67 -42.44
C ASN A 636 -9.73 -5.66 -43.63
N GLY A 637 -9.54 -6.96 -43.36
CA GLY A 637 -9.35 -7.95 -44.37
C GLY A 637 -10.53 -8.08 -45.39
N ARG A 638 -11.77 -7.66 -45.03
CA ARG A 638 -12.89 -7.63 -45.97
C ARG A 638 -12.72 -6.54 -47.04
N ASP A 639 -12.11 -5.44 -46.69
CA ASP A 639 -11.81 -4.36 -47.61
C ASP A 639 -10.85 -4.86 -48.70
N LEU A 640 -9.82 -5.66 -48.36
CA LEU A 640 -8.89 -6.27 -49.29
C LEU A 640 -9.57 -7.33 -50.15
N LEU A 641 -10.48 -8.14 -49.62
CA LEU A 641 -11.30 -9.08 -50.37
C LEU A 641 -12.16 -8.35 -51.41
N ASN A 642 -12.77 -7.21 -51.04
CA ASN A 642 -13.57 -6.39 -51.95
C ASN A 642 -12.73 -5.76 -53.08
N MET A 643 -11.42 -5.60 -52.88
CA MET A 643 -10.46 -5.15 -53.90
C MET A 643 -9.96 -6.28 -54.82
N GLY A 644 -10.42 -7.52 -54.62
CA GLY A 644 -10.11 -8.66 -55.46
C GLY A 644 -8.92 -9.50 -54.97
N VAL A 645 -8.42 -9.27 -53.73
CA VAL A 645 -7.39 -10.13 -53.15
C VAL A 645 -8.00 -11.49 -52.80
N SER A 646 -7.35 -12.57 -53.19
CA SER A 646 -7.80 -13.92 -52.87
C SER A 646 -7.75 -14.19 -51.36
N ALA A 647 -8.74 -14.94 -50.83
CA ALA A 647 -8.73 -15.34 -49.45
C ALA A 647 -7.51 -16.24 -49.14
N GLY A 648 -6.64 -15.79 -48.26
CA GLY A 648 -5.42 -16.54 -47.91
C GLY A 648 -4.42 -15.74 -47.09
N PRO A 649 -3.21 -16.27 -46.87
CA PRO A 649 -2.16 -15.63 -46.04
C PRO A 649 -1.77 -14.22 -46.50
N ILE A 650 -1.95 -13.94 -47.81
CA ILE A 650 -1.57 -12.65 -48.42
C ILE A 650 -2.34 -11.46 -47.81
N ILE A 651 -3.59 -11.67 -47.36
CA ILE A 651 -4.35 -10.65 -46.64
C ILE A 651 -3.64 -10.29 -45.36
N GLY A 652 -3.17 -11.30 -44.62
CA GLY A 652 -2.41 -11.08 -43.37
C GLY A 652 -1.10 -10.33 -43.64
N THR A 653 -0.36 -10.72 -44.70
CA THR A 653 0.88 -10.04 -45.07
C THR A 653 0.66 -8.59 -45.48
N CYS A 654 -0.36 -8.31 -46.29
CA CYS A 654 -0.73 -6.95 -46.69
C CYS A 654 -1.13 -6.11 -45.45
N MET A 655 -2.00 -6.62 -44.57
CA MET A 655 -2.39 -5.92 -43.33
C MET A 655 -1.20 -5.65 -42.42
N GLN A 656 -0.26 -6.58 -42.32
CA GLN A 656 0.95 -6.42 -41.53
C GLN A 656 1.87 -5.33 -42.09
N LEU A 657 2.07 -5.31 -43.43
CA LEU A 657 2.84 -4.26 -44.12
C LEU A 657 2.21 -2.87 -43.89
N LEU A 658 0.89 -2.77 -44.04
CA LEU A 658 0.17 -1.51 -43.80
C LEU A 658 0.33 -1.03 -42.36
N LEU A 659 0.29 -1.96 -41.39
CA LEU A 659 0.55 -1.65 -40.00
C LEU A 659 1.97 -1.09 -39.79
N GLU A 660 2.98 -1.72 -40.38
CA GLU A 660 4.37 -1.27 -40.30
C GLU A 660 4.55 0.14 -40.91
N LEU A 661 3.91 0.42 -42.04
CA LEU A 661 3.94 1.76 -42.65
C LEU A 661 3.28 2.82 -41.80
N VAL A 662 2.20 2.47 -41.08
CA VAL A 662 1.54 3.39 -40.13
C VAL A 662 2.40 3.59 -38.89
N GLN A 663 3.00 2.53 -38.34
CA GLN A 663 3.87 2.63 -37.17
C GLN A 663 5.14 3.45 -37.42
N ASP A 664 5.62 3.44 -38.69
CA ASP A 664 6.79 4.23 -39.12
C ASP A 664 6.44 5.67 -39.53
N ASP A 665 5.18 6.12 -39.32
CA ASP A 665 4.66 7.42 -39.74
C ASP A 665 4.84 7.70 -41.28
N ILE A 666 4.97 6.66 -42.09
CA ILE A 666 5.07 6.77 -43.56
C ILE A 666 3.66 6.95 -44.16
N LEU A 667 2.66 6.29 -43.54
CA LEU A 667 1.30 6.28 -43.99
C LEU A 667 0.34 6.70 -42.86
N PRO A 668 -0.58 7.64 -43.10
CA PRO A 668 -1.57 7.99 -42.08
C PRO A 668 -2.62 6.87 -41.97
N ASN A 669 -3.06 6.59 -40.73
CA ASN A 669 -4.11 5.59 -40.46
C ASN A 669 -5.49 6.14 -40.82
N ASN A 670 -5.74 6.30 -42.12
CA ASN A 670 -7.06 6.62 -42.65
C ASN A 670 -7.40 5.69 -43.83
N ARG A 671 -8.70 5.49 -44.06
CA ARG A 671 -9.20 4.51 -45.01
C ARG A 671 -8.70 4.75 -46.43
N GLU A 672 -8.66 6.00 -46.90
CA GLU A 672 -8.29 6.34 -48.28
C GLU A 672 -6.80 6.04 -48.53
N ALA A 673 -5.91 6.49 -47.66
CA ALA A 673 -4.48 6.25 -47.78
C ALA A 673 -4.13 4.74 -47.72
N LEU A 674 -4.77 4.00 -46.80
CA LEU A 674 -4.54 2.57 -46.61
C LEU A 674 -5.03 1.76 -47.81
N LEU A 675 -6.19 2.07 -48.40
CA LEU A 675 -6.68 1.39 -49.59
C LEU A 675 -5.78 1.65 -50.80
N LYS A 676 -5.30 2.87 -50.96
CA LYS A 676 -4.35 3.20 -52.05
C LYS A 676 -3.03 2.43 -51.89
N ALA A 677 -2.46 2.38 -50.71
CA ALA A 677 -1.22 1.63 -50.46
C ALA A 677 -1.45 0.10 -50.67
N ALA A 678 -2.61 -0.40 -50.29
CA ALA A 678 -2.99 -1.80 -50.57
C ALA A 678 -3.09 -2.09 -52.07
N GLU A 679 -3.66 -1.16 -52.90
CA GLU A 679 -3.67 -1.30 -54.35
C GLU A 679 -2.27 -1.38 -54.96
N ASP A 680 -1.36 -0.54 -54.50
CA ASP A 680 0.03 -0.55 -54.97
C ASP A 680 0.72 -1.85 -54.61
N PHE A 681 0.55 -2.36 -53.39
CA PHE A 681 1.06 -3.67 -52.96
C PHE A 681 0.51 -4.82 -53.80
N ILE A 682 -0.78 -4.80 -54.13
CA ILE A 682 -1.43 -5.82 -54.97
C ILE A 682 -0.86 -5.80 -56.40
N LYS A 683 -0.64 -4.61 -56.96
CA LYS A 683 -0.07 -4.45 -58.32
C LYS A 683 1.36 -5.00 -58.39
N ASP A 684 2.18 -4.70 -57.38
CA ASP A 684 3.58 -5.14 -57.34
C ASP A 684 3.74 -6.62 -57.10
N ASN A 685 2.71 -7.29 -56.58
CA ASN A 685 2.73 -8.73 -56.29
C ASN A 685 1.76 -9.55 -57.18
N GLN A 686 1.31 -9.01 -58.31
CA GLN A 686 0.36 -9.68 -59.22
C GLN A 686 0.84 -11.03 -59.74
N GLU A 687 2.15 -11.34 -59.74
CA GLU A 687 2.70 -12.65 -60.10
C GLU A 687 2.56 -13.73 -59.02
N VAL A 688 2.21 -13.33 -57.78
CA VAL A 688 2.08 -14.21 -56.59
C VAL A 688 0.62 -14.37 -56.19
N LEU A 689 -0.26 -13.49 -56.68
CA LEU A 689 -1.71 -13.47 -56.43
C LEU A 689 -2.49 -14.35 -57.37
#